data_3d0fa8f705e3b1819bff4ef00fa29629
#
_entry.id   3d0fa8f705e3b1819bff4ef00fa29629
#
_cell.length_a   1.000
_cell.length_b   1.000
_cell.length_c   1.000
_cell.angle_alpha   90.00
_cell.angle_beta   90.00
_cell.angle_gamma   90.00
#
_symmetry.space_group_name_H-M   'P 1'
#
loop_
_entity.id
_entity.type
_entity.pdbx_description
1 polymer ?
#
loop_
_entity_poly.entity_id
_entity_poly.type
_entity_poly.pdbx_seq_one_letter_code
_entity_poly.pdbx_strand_id
1 'polypeptide(L)'
;VANIHTKTLQDLEFPTVLQQVASRCNTELGKEAAMKIEPLPTKQEILKELGKTSEYLGSFISENRIPNHGFDSISNDLKLLKIENTTLELSGFRRIASLCNTVATHQKFFKKFKEYYPLLYESASTLETNTEIPLLINAVIDRFGEIKDNASDTLLSVRRQMNHVRGKISQSFGSALATYQSSDYLDDIRESVVENRRVLAVKAMYRKKIKGAVMGTSKTGSIVYIEPEAALKYSRELNNLEFEEKEEIQRILNQLTYQIRPFRGLLSDYQDYLSQIDVTAAKAKHAQDINAIMPNSNEESRLYLRDAYHPLLFLRNKRKNEKTFPQTIELHPENRIIVISGPNAGGKSITLKTIGLLQVMAQSGLLIPVHERSEICFFDKILTDIGDNQSIENHLSTYSYRLKNMNQFLKRCNDRTLFLIDEFGTGSDPELGGALAEAFLEVFYERGSYGVITTHYANLKALANELPHISNANMLFDGKTLEPTFQLILGQAGSSFTFEVAQKNGIPYSLINKAKKKIERGKVRFDATIAKLQKERSKMAQTGSRLQEEESKAREEAARLEKLNAKIKSKLENYQELYDHDQRMIQLGNKVNTAADKYFQDKKKRPLVSELLRIVETENSKRKKKTAKQAKADRSKKVQVAQEVQKEVKVIREKKKVEKKKAIIKEKNKPRPVFKLGDRVRMHDGKAVGSIDKLEKGKATVNYGMFTTNVSVGQLELVERKK
;
A
#
# COMPACT_ATOMS: atom_id res chain seq x y z
N VAL A 1 -9.10 11.86 29.85
CA VAL A 1 -7.79 11.72 29.19
C VAL A 1 -7.49 10.23 29.05
N ALA A 2 -7.25 9.76 27.84
CA ALA A 2 -6.94 8.35 27.60
C ALA A 2 -5.64 7.97 28.33
N ASN A 3 -5.68 6.87 29.08
CA ASN A 3 -4.53 6.34 29.81
C ASN A 3 -4.45 4.82 29.55
N ILE A 4 -3.80 4.46 28.43
CA ILE A 4 -3.60 3.07 28.03
C ILE A 4 -2.22 2.62 28.50
N HIS A 5 -2.19 1.57 29.31
CA HIS A 5 -0.96 1.11 29.95
C HIS A 5 -0.03 0.40 28.94
N THR A 6 1.30 0.53 29.11
CA THR A 6 2.32 -0.11 28.26
C THR A 6 2.11 -1.63 28.12
N LYS A 7 1.68 -2.30 29.19
CA LYS A 7 1.32 -3.72 29.12
C LYS A 7 0.25 -4.01 28.08
N THR A 8 -0.81 -3.21 28.06
CA THR A 8 -1.90 -3.35 27.07
C THR A 8 -1.36 -3.24 25.63
N LEU A 9 -0.46 -2.30 25.39
CA LEU A 9 0.18 -2.13 24.08
C LEU A 9 0.99 -3.36 23.69
N GLN A 10 1.69 -3.98 24.64
CA GLN A 10 2.46 -5.21 24.42
C GLN A 10 1.56 -6.43 24.18
N ASP A 11 0.51 -6.62 25.02
CA ASP A 11 -0.44 -7.74 24.89
C ASP A 11 -1.13 -7.71 23.51
N LEU A 12 -1.38 -6.52 22.97
CA LEU A 12 -2.00 -6.28 21.66
C LEU A 12 -0.99 -6.25 20.49
N GLU A 13 0.29 -6.45 20.75
CA GLU A 13 1.35 -6.43 19.73
C GLU A 13 1.46 -5.08 18.98
N PHE A 14 1.03 -3.98 19.61
CA PHE A 14 1.10 -2.65 19.03
C PHE A 14 2.53 -2.20 18.68
N PRO A 15 3.59 -2.49 19.48
CA PRO A 15 4.96 -2.20 19.09
C PRO A 15 5.38 -2.82 17.75
N THR A 16 4.83 -4.00 17.40
CA THR A 16 5.09 -4.63 16.08
C THR A 16 4.46 -3.82 14.94
N VAL A 17 3.29 -3.24 15.16
CA VAL A 17 2.68 -2.30 14.19
C VAL A 17 3.54 -1.06 14.04
N LEU A 18 4.04 -0.49 15.15
CA LEU A 18 4.94 0.67 15.10
C LEU A 18 6.24 0.38 14.36
N GLN A 19 6.84 -0.81 14.55
CA GLN A 19 8.00 -1.24 13.76
C GLN A 19 7.70 -1.28 12.26
N GLN A 20 6.51 -1.76 11.87
CA GLN A 20 6.08 -1.75 10.48
C GLN A 20 5.89 -0.34 9.94
N VAL A 21 5.35 0.59 10.73
CA VAL A 21 5.24 2.00 10.36
C VAL A 21 6.63 2.62 10.24
N ALA A 22 7.49 2.46 11.25
CA ALA A 22 8.85 2.96 11.25
C ALA A 22 9.67 2.49 10.03
N SER A 23 9.51 1.23 9.62
CA SER A 23 10.17 0.71 8.41
C SER A 23 9.76 1.41 7.10
N ARG A 24 8.69 2.19 7.11
CA ARG A 24 8.18 2.98 5.97
C ARG A 24 8.56 4.44 6.01
N CYS A 25 9.19 4.90 7.11
CA CYS A 25 9.76 6.24 7.20
C CYS A 25 10.99 6.37 6.30
N ASN A 26 11.17 7.55 5.74
CA ASN A 26 12.30 7.86 4.88
C ASN A 26 13.51 8.36 5.69
N THR A 27 13.30 8.87 6.90
CA THR A 27 14.30 9.51 7.74
C THR A 27 14.50 8.76 9.06
N GLU A 28 15.69 8.83 9.65
CA GLU A 28 15.96 8.19 10.95
C GLU A 28 15.13 8.86 12.07
N LEU A 29 15.00 10.20 12.05
CA LEU A 29 14.15 10.91 13.01
C LEU A 29 12.68 10.50 12.89
N GLY A 30 12.18 10.30 11.67
CA GLY A 30 10.84 9.76 11.44
C GLY A 30 10.68 8.35 12.00
N LYS A 31 11.68 7.49 11.85
CA LYS A 31 11.66 6.13 12.45
C LYS A 31 11.59 6.18 13.97
N GLU A 32 12.44 7.00 14.59
CA GLU A 32 12.42 7.19 16.03
C GLU A 32 11.09 7.75 16.54
N ALA A 33 10.54 8.73 15.83
CA ALA A 33 9.24 9.32 16.16
C ALA A 33 8.10 8.32 15.99
N ALA A 34 8.13 7.48 14.93
CA ALA A 34 7.14 6.45 14.69
C ALA A 34 7.12 5.38 15.80
N MET A 35 8.29 5.03 16.35
CA MET A 35 8.39 4.09 17.48
C MET A 35 7.87 4.66 18.80
N LYS A 36 7.74 5.99 18.91
CA LYS A 36 7.24 6.70 20.11
C LYS A 36 5.76 7.08 19.99
N ILE A 37 5.05 6.60 18.98
CA ILE A 37 3.61 6.83 18.85
C ILE A 37 2.89 6.17 20.02
N GLU A 38 2.07 6.96 20.71
CA GLU A 38 1.22 6.55 21.82
C GLU A 38 -0.23 6.94 21.55
N PRO A 39 -1.20 6.29 22.21
CA PRO A 39 -2.58 6.71 22.14
C PRO A 39 -2.76 8.15 22.62
N LEU A 40 -3.48 8.94 21.82
CA LEU A 40 -3.68 10.35 22.04
C LEU A 40 -4.72 10.60 23.16
N PRO A 41 -4.56 11.68 23.94
CA PRO A 41 -5.37 11.90 25.13
C PRO A 41 -6.80 12.37 24.85
N THR A 42 -7.06 13.03 23.73
CA THR A 42 -8.37 13.63 23.43
C THR A 42 -8.93 13.19 22.08
N LYS A 43 -10.27 13.13 21.99
CA LYS A 43 -10.99 12.83 20.75
C LYS A 43 -10.60 13.77 19.61
N GLN A 44 -10.41 15.06 19.90
CA GLN A 44 -10.06 16.04 18.87
C GLN A 44 -8.69 15.78 18.27
N GLU A 45 -7.69 15.48 19.09
CA GLU A 45 -6.34 15.12 18.62
C GLU A 45 -6.35 13.83 17.81
N ILE A 46 -7.10 12.82 18.26
CA ILE A 46 -7.24 11.55 17.54
C ILE A 46 -7.83 11.79 16.15
N LEU A 47 -8.94 12.51 16.05
CA LEU A 47 -9.60 12.80 14.77
C LEU A 47 -8.72 13.65 13.86
N LYS A 48 -7.96 14.59 14.41
CA LYS A 48 -7.01 15.41 13.66
C LYS A 48 -5.90 14.56 13.07
N GLU A 49 -5.31 13.66 13.85
CA GLU A 49 -4.24 12.77 13.38
C GLU A 49 -4.74 11.70 12.38
N LEU A 50 -5.92 11.12 12.62
CA LEU A 50 -6.57 10.24 11.64
C LEU A 50 -6.85 10.97 10.33
N GLY A 51 -7.35 12.21 10.41
CA GLY A 51 -7.62 13.05 9.26
C GLY A 51 -6.36 13.36 8.45
N LYS A 52 -5.26 13.76 9.11
CA LYS A 52 -3.96 14.00 8.44
C LYS A 52 -3.47 12.74 7.71
N THR A 53 -3.59 11.57 8.35
CA THR A 53 -3.20 10.29 7.75
C THR A 53 -4.08 9.95 6.55
N SER A 54 -5.39 10.23 6.64
CA SER A 54 -6.36 10.02 5.56
C SER A 54 -6.11 10.97 4.38
N GLU A 55 -5.84 12.26 4.63
CA GLU A 55 -5.46 13.23 3.60
C GLU A 55 -4.19 12.78 2.86
N TYR A 56 -3.19 12.32 3.63
CA TYR A 56 -1.94 11.84 3.03
C TYR A 56 -2.17 10.57 2.18
N LEU A 57 -2.97 9.63 2.66
CA LEU A 57 -3.36 8.42 1.92
C LEU A 57 -4.09 8.79 0.62
N GLY A 58 -5.00 9.75 0.65
CA GLY A 58 -5.71 10.26 -0.52
C GLY A 58 -4.76 10.81 -1.60
N SER A 59 -3.61 11.35 -1.20
CA SER A 59 -2.60 11.88 -2.14
C SER A 59 -1.97 10.80 -3.04
N PHE A 60 -1.99 9.53 -2.64
CA PHE A 60 -1.42 8.43 -3.45
C PHE A 60 -2.24 8.12 -4.70
N ILE A 61 -3.53 8.44 -4.69
CA ILE A 61 -4.47 8.23 -5.79
C ILE A 61 -4.64 9.50 -6.62
N SER A 62 -4.34 10.67 -6.02
CA SER A 62 -4.45 11.98 -6.66
C SER A 62 -3.35 12.19 -7.71
N GLU A 63 -3.66 12.99 -8.75
CA GLU A 63 -2.65 13.49 -9.68
C GLU A 63 -1.68 14.46 -9.00
N ASN A 64 -2.15 15.17 -7.96
CA ASN A 64 -1.37 16.13 -7.18
C ASN A 64 -0.79 15.45 -5.94
N ARG A 65 0.33 14.75 -6.11
CA ARG A 65 1.02 14.06 -5.00
C ARG A 65 1.76 15.07 -4.12
N ILE A 66 1.75 14.79 -2.82
CA ILE A 66 2.52 15.55 -1.84
C ILE A 66 4.01 15.46 -2.20
N PRO A 67 4.77 16.58 -2.22
CA PRO A 67 6.19 16.58 -2.53
C PRO A 67 6.99 15.67 -1.60
N ASN A 68 8.19 15.28 -2.06
CA ASN A 68 9.12 14.52 -1.23
C ASN A 68 9.49 15.33 0.02
N HIS A 69 9.47 14.67 1.18
CA HIS A 69 9.77 15.23 2.50
C HIS A 69 11.09 14.69 3.08
N GLY A 70 11.87 13.93 2.30
CA GLY A 70 13.16 13.40 2.77
C GLY A 70 14.13 14.53 3.10
N PHE A 71 14.80 14.41 4.23
CA PHE A 71 15.84 15.33 4.70
C PHE A 71 16.87 14.61 5.55
N ASP A 72 18.05 15.16 5.62
CA ASP A 72 19.10 14.70 6.53
C ASP A 72 18.97 15.42 7.87
N SER A 73 19.12 14.69 8.97
CA SER A 73 19.03 15.26 10.32
C SER A 73 20.05 16.37 10.54
N ILE A 74 19.57 17.51 11.03
CA ILE A 74 20.39 18.64 11.47
C ILE A 74 20.56 18.69 12.98
N SER A 75 20.23 17.61 13.73
CA SER A 75 20.26 17.59 15.19
C SER A 75 21.66 17.93 15.77
N ASN A 76 22.73 17.48 15.11
CA ASN A 76 24.10 17.83 15.50
C ASN A 76 24.43 19.28 15.17
N ASP A 77 23.96 19.78 14.03
CA ASP A 77 24.15 21.18 13.63
C ASP A 77 23.41 22.11 14.61
N LEU A 78 22.19 21.75 15.05
CA LEU A 78 21.45 22.48 16.07
C LEU A 78 22.17 22.52 17.44
N LYS A 79 22.86 21.43 17.81
CA LYS A 79 23.69 21.40 19.03
C LYS A 79 24.87 22.36 18.91
N LEU A 80 25.55 22.38 17.75
CA LEU A 80 26.64 23.30 17.50
C LEU A 80 26.16 24.77 17.50
N LEU A 81 25.03 25.06 16.85
CA LEU A 81 24.43 26.39 16.88
C LEU A 81 24.06 26.89 18.29
N LYS A 82 23.87 25.95 19.26
CA LYS A 82 23.62 26.32 20.67
C LYS A 82 24.85 26.83 21.40
N ILE A 83 26.04 26.39 20.99
CA ILE A 83 27.32 26.66 21.68
C ILE A 83 27.95 27.89 21.00
N GLU A 84 28.32 28.90 21.76
CA GLU A 84 29.03 30.08 21.24
C GLU A 84 30.41 29.68 20.70
N ASN A 85 30.91 30.44 19.72
CA ASN A 85 32.21 30.23 19.09
C ASN A 85 32.42 28.87 18.39
N THR A 86 31.34 28.12 18.11
CA THR A 86 31.39 26.94 17.24
C THR A 86 31.11 27.32 15.81
N THR A 87 31.68 26.57 14.88
CA THR A 87 31.48 26.72 13.44
C THR A 87 30.79 25.49 12.88
N LEU A 88 29.83 25.65 12.02
CA LEU A 88 29.25 24.58 11.24
C LEU A 88 30.19 24.18 10.09
N GLU A 89 30.21 22.90 9.79
CA GLU A 89 30.88 22.42 8.60
C GLU A 89 30.07 22.74 7.34
N LEU A 90 30.71 22.69 6.19
CA LEU A 90 30.10 22.91 4.89
C LEU A 90 28.91 21.97 4.65
N SER A 91 29.02 20.71 5.07
CA SER A 91 27.95 19.70 5.02
C SER A 91 26.73 20.09 5.85
N GLY A 92 26.92 20.77 7.00
CA GLY A 92 25.85 21.26 7.86
C GLY A 92 25.00 22.33 7.18
N PHE A 93 25.65 23.31 6.53
CA PHE A 93 24.93 24.34 5.78
C PHE A 93 24.12 23.75 4.61
N ARG A 94 24.65 22.74 3.94
CA ARG A 94 23.92 22.04 2.87
C ARG A 94 22.67 21.34 3.38
N ARG A 95 22.76 20.65 4.54
CA ARG A 95 21.60 20.03 5.20
C ARG A 95 20.56 21.08 5.57
N ILE A 96 20.97 22.19 6.17
CA ILE A 96 20.10 23.31 6.54
C ILE A 96 19.40 23.91 5.31
N ALA A 97 20.14 24.19 4.25
CA ALA A 97 19.57 24.73 3.01
C ALA A 97 18.56 23.76 2.38
N SER A 98 18.86 22.46 2.34
CA SER A 98 17.96 21.41 1.86
C SER A 98 16.69 21.36 2.69
N LEU A 99 16.80 21.38 4.02
CA LEU A 99 15.68 21.40 4.95
C LEU A 99 14.75 22.59 4.68
N CYS A 100 15.31 23.80 4.62
CA CYS A 100 14.54 25.02 4.35
C CYS A 100 13.81 24.97 3.00
N ASN A 101 14.48 24.50 1.95
CA ASN A 101 13.90 24.37 0.62
C ASN A 101 12.76 23.33 0.60
N THR A 102 12.91 22.21 1.32
CA THR A 102 11.88 21.18 1.43
C THR A 102 10.65 21.75 2.14
N VAL A 103 10.82 22.45 3.28
CA VAL A 103 9.71 23.09 3.99
C VAL A 103 9.02 24.14 3.12
N ALA A 104 9.77 25.00 2.45
CA ALA A 104 9.21 26.02 1.55
C ALA A 104 8.40 25.38 0.39
N THR A 105 8.86 24.25 -0.13
CA THR A 105 8.15 23.50 -1.17
C THR A 105 6.83 22.94 -0.63
N HIS A 106 6.83 22.37 0.59
CA HIS A 106 5.64 21.90 1.26
C HIS A 106 4.64 23.02 1.54
N GLN A 107 5.09 24.14 2.08
CA GLN A 107 4.24 25.30 2.34
C GLN A 107 3.55 25.81 1.07
N LYS A 108 4.31 25.94 -0.03
CA LYS A 108 3.76 26.34 -1.34
C LYS A 108 2.74 25.33 -1.86
N PHE A 109 3.03 24.04 -1.75
CA PHE A 109 2.16 22.98 -2.18
C PHE A 109 0.84 22.98 -1.39
N PHE A 110 0.90 22.92 -0.06
CA PHE A 110 -0.30 22.90 0.76
C PHE A 110 -1.11 24.20 0.69
N LYS A 111 -0.48 25.35 0.50
CA LYS A 111 -1.18 26.60 0.24
C LYS A 111 -1.98 26.54 -1.07
N LYS A 112 -1.42 25.93 -2.12
CA LYS A 112 -2.09 25.74 -3.42
C LYS A 112 -3.25 24.77 -3.33
N PHE A 113 -3.12 23.73 -2.53
CA PHE A 113 -4.09 22.63 -2.43
C PHE A 113 -4.80 22.56 -1.06
N LYS A 114 -5.00 23.70 -0.42
CA LYS A 114 -5.59 23.81 0.94
C LYS A 114 -6.99 23.17 1.07
N GLU A 115 -7.77 23.16 0.00
CA GLU A 115 -9.11 22.57 -0.01
C GLU A 115 -9.09 21.03 -0.01
N TYR A 116 -8.03 20.43 -0.55
CA TYR A 116 -7.84 18.98 -0.60
C TYR A 116 -7.13 18.43 0.64
N TYR A 117 -6.26 19.23 1.27
CA TYR A 117 -5.43 18.86 2.41
C TYR A 117 -5.53 19.89 3.54
N PRO A 118 -6.73 20.14 4.11
CA PRO A 118 -6.93 21.22 5.10
C PRO A 118 -6.13 21.02 6.39
N LEU A 119 -6.03 19.78 6.92
CA LEU A 119 -5.30 19.49 8.17
C LEU A 119 -3.78 19.51 7.98
N LEU A 120 -3.29 19.04 6.84
CA LEU A 120 -1.87 19.13 6.50
C LEU A 120 -1.48 20.57 6.20
N TYR A 121 -2.35 21.37 5.55
CA TYR A 121 -2.16 22.79 5.36
C TYR A 121 -2.10 23.54 6.69
N GLU A 122 -2.99 23.26 7.63
CA GLU A 122 -2.97 23.83 8.97
C GLU A 122 -1.60 23.60 9.62
N SER A 123 -1.09 22.37 9.59
CA SER A 123 0.22 22.02 10.14
C SER A 123 1.38 22.74 9.45
N ALA A 124 1.32 22.94 8.14
CA ALA A 124 2.36 23.67 7.40
C ALA A 124 2.27 25.19 7.59
N SER A 125 1.08 25.74 7.83
CA SER A 125 0.82 27.16 7.98
C SER A 125 1.21 27.73 9.35
N THR A 126 1.38 26.89 10.36
CA THR A 126 1.88 27.31 11.68
C THR A 126 3.35 27.67 11.67
N LEU A 127 4.10 27.21 10.65
CA LEU A 127 5.51 27.49 10.53
C LEU A 127 5.76 28.87 9.90
N GLU A 128 6.66 29.64 10.48
CA GLU A 128 7.13 30.87 9.88
C GLU A 128 7.87 30.58 8.57
N THR A 129 7.54 31.31 7.52
CA THR A 129 8.23 31.18 6.22
C THR A 129 9.48 32.05 6.23
N ASN A 130 10.65 31.48 6.13
CA ASN A 130 11.91 32.18 6.08
C ASN A 130 12.64 31.93 4.75
N THR A 131 12.95 33.02 4.03
CA THR A 131 13.72 32.98 2.78
C THR A 131 15.16 33.47 2.97
N GLU A 132 15.47 34.05 4.12
CA GLU A 132 16.77 34.64 4.42
C GLU A 132 17.85 33.57 4.59
N ILE A 133 17.54 32.49 5.33
CA ILE A 133 18.48 31.37 5.56
C ILE A 133 19.00 30.78 4.23
N PRO A 134 18.15 30.37 3.28
CA PRO A 134 18.63 29.88 1.99
C PRO A 134 19.41 30.94 1.20
N LEU A 135 19.05 32.24 1.30
CA LEU A 135 19.76 33.30 0.62
C LEU A 135 21.19 33.49 1.17
N LEU A 136 21.33 33.51 2.51
CA LEU A 136 22.63 33.59 3.18
C LEU A 136 23.55 32.45 2.79
N ILE A 137 23.01 31.20 2.83
CA ILE A 137 23.79 30.03 2.48
C ILE A 137 24.15 30.04 0.99
N ASN A 138 23.20 30.34 0.11
CA ASN A 138 23.41 30.36 -1.33
C ASN A 138 24.32 31.53 -1.78
N ALA A 139 24.49 32.59 -0.99
CA ALA A 139 25.45 33.63 -1.27
C ALA A 139 26.91 33.11 -1.19
N VAL A 140 27.16 32.16 -0.26
CA VAL A 140 28.49 31.61 0.05
C VAL A 140 28.74 30.28 -0.64
N ILE A 141 27.74 29.41 -0.68
CA ILE A 141 27.84 28.01 -1.15
C ILE A 141 27.14 27.88 -2.50
N ASP A 142 27.77 27.16 -3.41
CA ASP A 142 27.19 26.88 -4.74
C ASP A 142 26.26 25.69 -4.75
N ARG A 143 25.67 25.38 -5.92
CA ARG A 143 24.76 24.25 -6.14
C ARG A 143 25.42 22.87 -5.98
N PHE A 144 26.75 22.80 -6.07
CA PHE A 144 27.50 21.55 -5.90
C PHE A 144 27.90 21.34 -4.44
N GLY A 145 27.69 22.36 -3.61
CA GLY A 145 27.97 22.35 -2.20
C GLY A 145 29.42 22.77 -1.87
N GLU A 146 30.07 23.48 -2.77
CA GLU A 146 31.39 24.01 -2.58
C GLU A 146 31.31 25.53 -2.30
N ILE A 147 32.32 26.07 -1.64
CA ILE A 147 32.39 27.50 -1.39
C ILE A 147 32.70 28.24 -2.70
N LYS A 148 31.86 29.19 -3.03
CA LYS A 148 32.01 30.01 -4.23
C LYS A 148 33.32 30.81 -4.20
N ASP A 149 33.96 30.98 -5.36
CA ASP A 149 35.17 31.76 -5.47
C ASP A 149 34.97 33.20 -5.02
N ASN A 150 33.81 33.77 -5.25
CA ASN A 150 33.41 35.12 -4.89
C ASN A 150 32.68 35.22 -3.53
N ALA A 151 32.81 34.20 -2.66
CA ALA A 151 32.24 34.24 -1.32
C ALA A 151 32.86 35.36 -0.45
N SER A 152 34.11 35.76 -0.74
CA SER A 152 34.73 36.99 -0.26
C SER A 152 35.74 37.49 -1.27
N ASP A 153 36.06 38.79 -1.22
CA ASP A 153 37.08 39.39 -2.09
C ASP A 153 38.46 38.81 -1.82
N THR A 154 38.75 38.48 -0.56
CA THR A 154 40.00 37.83 -0.15
C THR A 154 40.11 36.44 -0.78
N LEU A 155 39.09 35.59 -0.66
CA LEU A 155 39.09 34.24 -1.23
C LEU A 155 39.27 34.29 -2.76
N LEU A 156 38.59 35.23 -3.42
CA LEU A 156 38.68 35.39 -4.87
C LEU A 156 40.11 35.75 -5.27
N SER A 157 40.77 36.67 -4.50
CA SER A 157 42.16 37.06 -4.73
C SER A 157 43.12 35.89 -4.54
N VAL A 158 42.99 35.17 -3.41
CA VAL A 158 43.83 34.00 -3.10
C VAL A 158 43.71 32.91 -4.17
N ARG A 159 42.52 32.55 -4.58
CA ARG A 159 42.29 31.53 -5.62
C ARG A 159 42.84 31.94 -7.00
N ARG A 160 42.74 33.23 -7.34
CA ARG A 160 43.37 33.76 -8.55
C ARG A 160 44.89 33.68 -8.47
N GLN A 161 45.48 34.02 -7.33
CA GLN A 161 46.92 33.91 -7.10
C GLN A 161 47.38 32.45 -7.16
N MET A 162 46.63 31.51 -6.54
CA MET A 162 46.91 30.08 -6.59
C MET A 162 46.94 29.57 -8.04
N ASN A 163 45.95 29.95 -8.88
CA ASN A 163 45.94 29.57 -10.29
C ASN A 163 47.11 30.12 -11.08
N HIS A 164 47.50 31.37 -10.80
CA HIS A 164 48.69 31.98 -11.40
C HIS A 164 49.97 31.24 -11.01
N VAL A 165 50.11 30.91 -9.71
CA VAL A 165 51.29 30.19 -9.20
C VAL A 165 51.34 28.76 -9.75
N ARG A 166 50.20 28.08 -9.86
CA ARG A 166 50.10 26.72 -10.53
C ARG A 166 50.56 26.78 -11.98
N GLY A 167 50.26 27.90 -12.70
CA GLY A 167 50.77 28.14 -14.03
C GLY A 167 52.29 28.28 -14.03
N LYS A 168 52.86 29.03 -13.08
CA LYS A 168 54.33 29.19 -12.93
C LYS A 168 55.04 27.88 -12.57
N ILE A 169 54.44 27.07 -11.69
CA ILE A 169 54.96 25.71 -11.37
C ILE A 169 55.04 24.88 -12.63
N SER A 170 53.95 24.82 -13.40
CA SER A 170 53.88 24.03 -14.62
C SER A 170 54.92 24.48 -15.68
N GLN A 171 55.08 25.77 -15.84
CA GLN A 171 56.07 26.35 -16.77
C GLN A 171 57.50 26.06 -16.29
N SER A 172 57.81 26.31 -15.00
CA SER A 172 59.15 26.08 -14.44
C SER A 172 59.52 24.60 -14.45
N PHE A 173 58.57 23.74 -14.14
CA PHE A 173 58.76 22.29 -14.18
C PHE A 173 58.99 21.80 -15.63
N GLY A 174 58.20 22.29 -16.61
CA GLY A 174 58.36 21.95 -18.02
C GLY A 174 59.74 22.34 -18.55
N SER A 175 60.22 23.54 -18.18
CA SER A 175 61.56 24.00 -18.53
C SER A 175 62.67 23.14 -17.93
N ALA A 176 62.54 22.78 -16.65
CA ALA A 176 63.49 21.87 -15.99
C ALA A 176 63.47 20.47 -16.62
N LEU A 177 62.27 19.93 -16.91
CA LEU A 177 62.09 18.63 -17.57
C LEU A 177 62.82 18.60 -18.93
N ALA A 178 62.63 19.63 -19.78
CA ALA A 178 63.28 19.72 -21.08
C ALA A 178 64.80 19.77 -20.94
N THR A 179 65.31 20.56 -19.97
CA THR A 179 66.75 20.71 -19.72
C THR A 179 67.38 19.39 -19.31
N TYR A 180 66.81 18.69 -18.34
CA TYR A 180 67.40 17.47 -17.84
C TYR A 180 67.13 16.22 -18.73
N GLN A 181 66.09 16.28 -19.56
CA GLN A 181 65.86 15.30 -20.62
C GLN A 181 66.92 15.38 -21.70
N SER A 182 67.32 16.55 -22.14
CA SER A 182 68.40 16.72 -23.12
C SER A 182 69.77 16.25 -22.62
N SER A 183 69.95 16.14 -21.28
CA SER A 183 71.15 15.67 -20.62
C SER A 183 71.15 14.18 -20.34
N ASP A 184 70.10 13.42 -20.66
CA ASP A 184 69.87 12.00 -20.38
C ASP A 184 69.99 11.61 -18.89
N TYR A 185 69.63 12.53 -18.00
CA TYR A 185 69.65 12.26 -16.56
C TYR A 185 68.40 11.63 -16.03
N LEU A 186 67.30 11.69 -16.82
CA LEU A 186 66.00 11.16 -16.44
C LEU A 186 65.88 9.65 -16.77
N ASP A 187 65.00 8.97 -16.04
CA ASP A 187 64.56 7.63 -16.34
C ASP A 187 63.58 7.63 -17.52
N ASP A 188 63.17 6.45 -18.03
CA ASP A 188 62.22 6.32 -19.12
C ASP A 188 60.83 6.94 -18.76
N ILE A 189 60.46 6.90 -17.48
CA ILE A 189 59.22 7.51 -16.97
C ILE A 189 59.26 9.03 -16.98
N ARG A 190 60.46 9.65 -16.97
CA ARG A 190 60.76 11.09 -16.99
C ARG A 190 60.24 11.90 -15.83
N GLU A 191 58.91 11.81 -15.52
CA GLU A 191 58.22 12.53 -14.45
C GLU A 191 57.26 11.64 -13.70
N SER A 192 56.95 11.97 -12.46
CA SER A 192 55.96 11.31 -11.61
C SER A 192 55.29 12.34 -10.71
N VAL A 193 54.32 11.89 -9.87
CA VAL A 193 53.69 12.72 -8.85
C VAL A 193 53.96 12.10 -7.50
N VAL A 194 54.57 12.83 -6.57
CA VAL A 194 54.82 12.43 -5.20
C VAL A 194 54.23 13.50 -4.28
N GLU A 195 53.42 13.13 -3.32
CA GLU A 195 52.74 14.06 -2.38
C GLU A 195 52.06 15.25 -3.10
N ASN A 196 51.31 14.93 -4.15
CA ASN A 196 50.61 15.92 -4.99
C ASN A 196 51.50 16.95 -5.70
N ARG A 197 52.84 16.68 -5.83
CA ARG A 197 53.81 17.50 -6.53
C ARG A 197 54.39 16.76 -7.73
N ARG A 198 54.54 17.47 -8.84
CA ARG A 198 55.25 16.92 -10.00
C ARG A 198 56.74 16.84 -9.70
N VAL A 199 57.32 15.67 -9.92
CA VAL A 199 58.73 15.40 -9.67
C VAL A 199 59.39 14.77 -10.89
N LEU A 200 60.67 15.08 -11.08
CA LEU A 200 61.48 14.43 -12.09
C LEU A 200 61.89 13.03 -11.60
N ALA A 201 61.76 12.03 -12.47
CA ALA A 201 62.26 10.69 -12.19
C ALA A 201 63.70 10.62 -12.68
N VAL A 202 64.64 10.69 -11.77
CA VAL A 202 66.06 10.84 -12.05
C VAL A 202 66.75 9.50 -11.79
N LYS A 203 67.61 9.04 -12.73
CA LYS A 203 68.48 7.89 -12.51
C LYS A 203 69.37 8.16 -11.27
N ALA A 204 69.40 7.27 -10.29
CA ALA A 204 70.03 7.48 -8.99
C ALA A 204 71.50 7.97 -9.10
N MET A 205 72.25 7.54 -10.10
CA MET A 205 73.62 7.94 -10.38
C MET A 205 73.77 9.44 -10.69
N TYR A 206 72.71 10.09 -11.23
CA TYR A 206 72.74 11.52 -11.58
C TYR A 206 72.07 12.41 -10.52
N ARG A 207 71.69 11.87 -9.34
CA ARG A 207 71.04 12.64 -8.27
C ARG A 207 71.76 13.95 -7.93
N LYS A 208 73.11 13.93 -7.88
CA LYS A 208 73.90 15.14 -7.52
C LYS A 208 74.01 16.16 -8.62
N LYS A 209 73.60 15.78 -9.86
CA LYS A 209 73.65 16.67 -11.05
C LYS A 209 72.41 17.52 -11.18
N ILE A 210 71.30 17.15 -10.51
CA ILE A 210 70.05 17.87 -10.55
C ILE A 210 69.87 18.67 -9.28
N LYS A 211 69.67 19.97 -9.41
CA LYS A 211 69.36 20.88 -8.29
C LYS A 211 67.86 20.80 -7.98
N GLY A 212 67.56 20.43 -6.72
CA GLY A 212 66.16 20.34 -6.26
C GLY A 212 66.05 19.57 -4.94
N ALA A 213 64.79 19.43 -4.47
CA ALA A 213 64.48 18.68 -3.27
C ALA A 213 64.13 17.21 -3.62
N VAL A 214 64.73 16.29 -2.89
CA VAL A 214 64.43 14.84 -3.00
C VAL A 214 63.13 14.58 -2.27
N MET A 215 62.15 14.11 -3.00
CA MET A 215 60.80 13.80 -2.49
C MET A 215 60.60 12.28 -2.20
N GLY A 216 61.53 11.46 -2.68
CA GLY A 216 61.47 10.01 -2.47
C GLY A 216 62.35 9.22 -3.45
N THR A 217 62.33 7.89 -3.33
CA THR A 217 63.08 6.96 -4.20
C THR A 217 62.16 5.83 -4.60
N SER A 218 62.44 5.19 -5.76
CA SER A 218 61.77 3.96 -6.19
C SER A 218 62.09 2.80 -5.18
N LYS A 219 61.28 1.77 -5.19
CA LYS A 219 61.46 0.58 -4.32
C LYS A 219 62.83 -0.08 -4.53
N THR A 220 63.39 -0.05 -5.71
CA THR A 220 64.70 -0.58 -6.02
C THR A 220 65.87 0.40 -5.78
N GLY A 221 65.55 1.66 -5.45
CA GLY A 221 66.55 2.71 -5.27
C GLY A 221 67.18 3.21 -6.60
N SER A 222 66.79 2.68 -7.74
CA SER A 222 67.33 3.03 -9.06
C SER A 222 66.87 4.41 -9.55
N ILE A 223 65.72 4.92 -9.07
CA ILE A 223 65.15 6.19 -9.42
C ILE A 223 65.02 7.07 -8.16
N VAL A 224 65.40 8.33 -8.27
CA VAL A 224 65.21 9.33 -7.24
C VAL A 224 64.21 10.39 -7.77
N TYR A 225 63.18 10.63 -7.00
CA TYR A 225 62.18 11.63 -7.35
C TYR A 225 62.61 13.02 -6.82
N ILE A 226 62.84 13.95 -7.71
CA ILE A 226 63.37 15.28 -7.37
C ILE A 226 62.39 16.35 -7.85
N GLU A 227 61.95 17.22 -6.93
CA GLU A 227 61.28 18.48 -7.28
C GLU A 227 62.36 19.48 -7.70
N PRO A 228 62.33 20.03 -8.93
CA PRO A 228 63.34 20.97 -9.42
C PRO A 228 63.40 22.23 -8.59
N GLU A 229 64.56 22.78 -8.29
CA GLU A 229 64.77 24.04 -7.54
C GLU A 229 63.96 25.20 -8.16
N ALA A 230 63.85 25.30 -9.47
CA ALA A 230 63.08 26.29 -10.18
C ALA A 230 61.59 26.24 -9.88
N ALA A 231 61.02 25.02 -9.61
CA ALA A 231 59.62 24.86 -9.23
C ALA A 231 59.40 25.02 -7.72
N LEU A 232 60.41 24.65 -6.89
CA LEU A 232 60.30 24.60 -5.44
C LEU A 232 59.88 25.93 -4.77
N LYS A 233 60.34 27.07 -5.32
CA LYS A 233 59.94 28.39 -4.82
C LYS A 233 58.41 28.58 -4.98
N TYR A 234 57.89 28.24 -6.13
CA TYR A 234 56.45 28.39 -6.43
C TYR A 234 55.60 27.35 -5.70
N SER A 235 56.14 26.18 -5.48
CA SER A 235 55.46 25.16 -4.65
C SER A 235 55.31 25.61 -3.17
N ARG A 236 56.31 26.29 -2.63
CA ARG A 236 56.21 26.89 -1.30
C ARG A 236 55.21 28.05 -1.27
N GLU A 237 55.20 28.92 -2.29
CA GLU A 237 54.22 30.00 -2.43
C GLU A 237 52.78 29.42 -2.53
N LEU A 238 52.59 28.35 -3.30
CA LEU A 238 51.30 27.68 -3.40
C LEU A 238 50.83 27.09 -2.05
N ASN A 239 51.72 26.47 -1.30
CA ASN A 239 51.40 25.96 0.05
C ASN A 239 50.96 27.08 1.01
N ASN A 240 51.61 28.26 0.96
CA ASN A 240 51.17 29.37 1.78
C ASN A 240 49.77 29.86 1.35
N LEU A 241 49.52 29.97 0.05
CA LEU A 241 48.22 30.37 -0.47
C LEU A 241 47.14 29.33 -0.13
N GLU A 242 47.45 28.06 -0.12
CA GLU A 242 46.53 26.98 0.31
C GLU A 242 46.22 27.08 1.81
N PHE A 243 47.18 27.53 2.62
CA PHE A 243 46.95 27.81 4.03
C PHE A 243 46.05 29.05 4.20
N GLU A 244 46.32 30.12 3.50
CA GLU A 244 45.50 31.36 3.49
C GLU A 244 44.07 31.07 3.00
N GLU A 245 43.93 30.21 1.96
CA GLU A 245 42.62 29.78 1.50
C GLU A 245 41.85 29.07 2.62
N LYS A 246 42.49 28.12 3.34
CA LYS A 246 41.86 27.40 4.45
C LYS A 246 41.43 28.33 5.59
N GLU A 247 42.29 29.27 5.96
CA GLU A 247 41.97 30.25 7.01
C GLU A 247 40.80 31.15 6.59
N GLU A 248 40.77 31.60 5.34
CA GLU A 248 39.72 32.46 4.86
C GLU A 248 38.39 31.68 4.73
N ILE A 249 38.43 30.44 4.29
CA ILE A 249 37.26 29.52 4.29
C ILE A 249 36.70 29.38 5.71
N GLN A 250 37.57 29.15 6.69
CA GLN A 250 37.15 29.03 8.09
C GLN A 250 36.51 30.31 8.60
N ARG A 251 37.05 31.48 8.22
CA ARG A 251 36.50 32.78 8.58
C ARG A 251 35.10 32.97 7.97
N ILE A 252 34.92 32.60 6.70
CA ILE A 252 33.65 32.70 5.99
C ILE A 252 32.60 31.78 6.66
N LEU A 253 32.96 30.53 6.98
CA LEU A 253 32.07 29.59 7.64
C LEU A 253 31.71 30.06 9.06
N ASN A 254 32.64 30.64 9.80
CA ASN A 254 32.36 31.23 11.12
C ASN A 254 31.34 32.36 11.01
N GLN A 255 31.53 33.27 10.06
CA GLN A 255 30.63 34.40 9.83
C GLN A 255 29.24 33.91 9.44
N LEU A 256 29.15 32.95 8.52
CA LEU A 256 27.87 32.35 8.10
C LEU A 256 27.18 31.63 9.27
N THR A 257 27.95 30.93 10.10
CA THR A 257 27.42 30.27 11.31
C THR A 257 26.81 31.30 12.27
N TYR A 258 27.51 32.42 12.47
CA TYR A 258 27.00 33.50 13.32
C TYR A 258 25.70 34.11 12.80
N GLN A 259 25.58 34.29 11.49
CA GLN A 259 24.35 34.79 10.85
C GLN A 259 23.17 33.81 10.94
N ILE A 260 23.42 32.48 10.91
CA ILE A 260 22.37 31.46 10.98
C ILE A 260 21.96 31.15 12.41
N ARG A 261 22.82 31.38 13.39
CA ARG A 261 22.60 31.06 14.81
C ARG A 261 21.27 31.58 15.37
N PRO A 262 20.78 32.81 15.07
CA PRO A 262 19.51 33.33 15.56
C PRO A 262 18.31 32.46 15.13
N PHE A 263 18.40 31.80 13.99
CA PHE A 263 17.32 30.98 13.42
C PHE A 263 17.28 29.56 13.95
N ARG A 264 18.07 29.21 14.98
CA ARG A 264 18.13 27.87 15.55
C ARG A 264 16.77 27.32 15.96
N GLY A 265 15.91 28.15 16.59
CA GLY A 265 14.55 27.76 16.97
C GLY A 265 13.71 27.36 15.76
N LEU A 266 13.68 28.23 14.75
CA LEU A 266 12.96 27.98 13.49
C LEU A 266 13.46 26.72 12.76
N LEU A 267 14.78 26.50 12.75
CA LEU A 267 15.36 25.30 12.15
C LEU A 267 14.96 24.01 12.89
N SER A 268 14.81 24.08 14.22
CA SER A 268 14.25 22.97 15.01
C SER A 268 12.81 22.68 14.63
N ASP A 269 11.97 23.73 14.55
CA ASP A 269 10.57 23.59 14.15
C ASP A 269 10.41 23.00 12.75
N TYR A 270 11.28 23.38 11.83
CA TYR A 270 11.32 22.81 10.48
C TYR A 270 11.66 21.32 10.46
N GLN A 271 12.66 20.92 11.26
CA GLN A 271 13.04 19.52 11.41
C GLN A 271 11.90 18.68 12.02
N ASP A 272 11.28 19.20 13.08
CA ASP A 272 10.19 18.54 13.77
C ASP A 272 8.96 18.39 12.85
N TYR A 273 8.65 19.43 12.08
CA TYR A 273 7.58 19.38 11.08
C TYR A 273 7.83 18.30 10.01
N LEU A 274 9.01 18.27 9.40
CA LEU A 274 9.32 17.26 8.37
C LEU A 274 9.37 15.84 8.96
N SER A 275 9.81 15.69 10.20
CA SER A 275 9.75 14.41 10.91
C SER A 275 8.29 13.95 11.11
N GLN A 276 7.39 14.87 11.50
CA GLN A 276 5.96 14.56 11.63
C GLN A 276 5.31 14.21 10.29
N ILE A 277 5.67 14.91 9.21
CA ILE A 277 5.20 14.59 7.86
C ILE A 277 5.68 13.20 7.42
N ASP A 278 6.94 12.84 7.72
CA ASP A 278 7.49 11.51 7.42
C ASP A 278 6.73 10.41 8.16
N VAL A 279 6.41 10.63 9.45
CA VAL A 279 5.57 9.71 10.24
C VAL A 279 4.16 9.60 9.63
N THR A 280 3.55 10.72 9.25
CA THR A 280 2.22 10.74 8.62
C THR A 280 2.23 9.99 7.27
N ALA A 281 3.26 10.20 6.47
CA ALA A 281 3.49 9.47 5.22
C ALA A 281 3.65 7.96 5.45
N ALA A 282 4.41 7.59 6.49
CA ALA A 282 4.62 6.19 6.86
C ALA A 282 3.34 5.51 7.36
N LYS A 283 2.52 6.21 8.18
CA LYS A 283 1.17 5.77 8.57
C LYS A 283 0.28 5.55 7.35
N ALA A 284 0.29 6.47 6.38
CA ALA A 284 -0.49 6.36 5.14
C ALA A 284 -0.02 5.19 4.25
N LYS A 285 1.29 4.97 4.09
CA LYS A 285 1.83 3.80 3.38
C LYS A 285 1.44 2.49 4.06
N HIS A 286 1.52 2.44 5.40
CA HIS A 286 1.08 1.28 6.17
C HIS A 286 -0.41 1.02 5.96
N ALA A 287 -1.24 2.08 6.01
CA ALA A 287 -2.67 2.00 5.75
C ALA A 287 -2.99 1.45 4.35
N GLN A 288 -2.25 1.88 3.33
CA GLN A 288 -2.38 1.36 1.96
C GLN A 288 -2.08 -0.15 1.89
N ASP A 289 -1.04 -0.61 2.59
CA ASP A 289 -0.63 -2.02 2.58
C ASP A 289 -1.67 -2.95 3.19
N ILE A 290 -2.37 -2.49 4.24
CA ILE A 290 -3.41 -3.24 4.96
C ILE A 290 -4.84 -2.89 4.50
N ASN A 291 -5.00 -2.10 3.45
CA ASN A 291 -6.30 -1.60 2.96
C ASN A 291 -7.11 -0.90 4.06
N ALA A 292 -6.45 -0.12 4.89
CA ALA A 292 -7.05 0.62 5.99
C ALA A 292 -7.75 1.89 5.51
N ILE A 293 -8.78 2.26 6.23
CA ILE A 293 -9.57 3.48 6.02
C ILE A 293 -9.73 4.26 7.31
N MET A 294 -10.17 5.50 7.23
CA MET A 294 -10.62 6.27 8.36
C MET A 294 -12.04 5.83 8.75
N PRO A 295 -12.25 5.24 9.94
CA PRO A 295 -13.58 4.86 10.39
C PRO A 295 -14.40 6.10 10.77
N ASN A 296 -15.73 5.97 10.73
CA ASN A 296 -16.61 7.01 11.23
C ASN A 296 -16.52 7.09 12.78
N SER A 297 -16.59 8.30 13.32
CA SER A 297 -16.65 8.49 14.77
C SER A 297 -18.06 8.86 15.19
N ASN A 298 -18.55 8.28 16.30
CA ASN A 298 -19.84 8.61 16.87
C ASN A 298 -19.71 9.16 18.31
N GLU A 299 -20.81 9.70 18.83
CA GLU A 299 -20.93 10.17 20.21
C GLU A 299 -21.72 9.21 21.10
N GLU A 300 -22.34 8.20 20.49
CA GLU A 300 -23.25 7.25 21.12
C GLU A 300 -22.54 6.10 21.85
N SER A 301 -21.22 6.17 22.03
CA SER A 301 -20.40 5.11 22.63
C SER A 301 -20.58 3.75 21.92
N ARG A 302 -20.80 3.77 20.61
CA ARG A 302 -20.93 2.59 19.76
C ARG A 302 -19.61 2.26 19.08
N LEU A 303 -19.13 1.04 19.27
CA LEU A 303 -18.02 0.45 18.54
C LEU A 303 -18.57 -0.59 17.57
N TYR A 304 -18.63 -0.26 16.29
CA TYR A 304 -19.08 -1.15 15.22
C TYR A 304 -17.96 -1.40 14.22
N LEU A 305 -17.30 -2.53 14.33
CA LEU A 305 -16.23 -2.96 13.42
C LEU A 305 -16.81 -3.99 12.46
N ARG A 306 -17.07 -3.59 11.24
CA ARG A 306 -17.53 -4.47 10.17
C ARG A 306 -16.35 -4.92 9.32
N ASP A 307 -16.30 -6.22 9.00
CA ASP A 307 -15.25 -6.82 8.17
C ASP A 307 -13.83 -6.40 8.61
N ALA A 308 -13.59 -6.42 9.92
CA ALA A 308 -12.34 -6.02 10.53
C ALA A 308 -11.27 -7.10 10.37
N TYR A 309 -10.12 -6.72 9.81
CA TYR A 309 -8.96 -7.60 9.65
C TYR A 309 -7.92 -7.34 10.74
N HIS A 310 -7.32 -8.39 11.25
CA HIS A 310 -6.14 -8.23 12.12
C HIS A 310 -4.94 -7.79 11.27
N PRO A 311 -4.38 -6.58 11.47
CA PRO A 311 -3.43 -5.97 10.52
C PRO A 311 -2.16 -6.81 10.33
N LEU A 312 -1.59 -7.35 11.42
CA LEU A 312 -0.38 -8.18 11.37
C LEU A 312 -0.64 -9.52 10.64
N LEU A 313 -1.78 -10.15 10.93
CA LEU A 313 -2.18 -11.39 10.28
C LEU A 313 -2.48 -11.16 8.79
N PHE A 314 -3.15 -10.05 8.47
CA PHE A 314 -3.44 -9.66 7.08
C PHE A 314 -2.17 -9.53 6.25
N LEU A 315 -1.16 -8.80 6.74
CA LEU A 315 0.12 -8.63 6.03
C LEU A 315 0.90 -9.94 5.90
N ARG A 316 0.89 -10.77 6.96
CA ARG A 316 1.55 -12.09 6.94
C ARG A 316 0.91 -13.00 5.90
N ASN A 317 -0.42 -13.11 5.89
CA ASN A 317 -1.15 -13.98 4.98
C ASN A 317 -1.08 -13.46 3.53
N LYS A 318 -1.15 -12.14 3.33
CA LYS A 318 -0.96 -11.51 2.02
C LYS A 318 0.39 -11.90 1.39
N ARG A 319 1.47 -11.95 2.18
CA ARG A 319 2.80 -12.40 1.71
C ARG A 319 2.83 -13.90 1.34
N LYS A 320 2.01 -14.72 2.00
CA LYS A 320 1.91 -16.17 1.78
C LYS A 320 0.83 -16.54 0.77
N ASN A 321 0.07 -15.60 0.23
CA ASN A 321 -1.14 -15.81 -0.57
C ASN A 321 -2.22 -16.66 0.16
N GLU A 322 -2.26 -16.55 1.49
CA GLU A 322 -3.27 -17.18 2.33
C GLU A 322 -4.44 -16.22 2.57
N LYS A 323 -5.65 -16.79 2.75
CA LYS A 323 -6.84 -15.98 3.03
C LYS A 323 -6.87 -15.55 4.50
N THR A 324 -7.19 -14.29 4.75
CA THR A 324 -7.50 -13.77 6.09
C THR A 324 -9.00 -13.58 6.20
N PHE A 325 -9.58 -14.04 7.31
CA PHE A 325 -11.03 -13.95 7.56
C PHE A 325 -11.31 -12.70 8.40
N PRO A 326 -12.19 -11.79 7.94
CA PRO A 326 -12.57 -10.61 8.70
C PRO A 326 -13.54 -10.98 9.82
N GLN A 327 -13.62 -10.10 10.83
CA GLN A 327 -14.53 -10.21 11.96
C GLN A 327 -15.50 -9.04 11.95
N THR A 328 -16.76 -9.28 12.31
CA THR A 328 -17.73 -8.21 12.53
C THR A 328 -18.18 -8.24 13.98
N ILE A 329 -18.02 -7.11 14.67
CA ILE A 329 -18.26 -6.97 16.10
C ILE A 329 -18.95 -5.65 16.35
N GLU A 330 -19.94 -5.69 17.25
CA GLU A 330 -20.68 -4.52 17.64
C GLU A 330 -20.84 -4.46 19.17
N LEU A 331 -20.36 -3.38 19.77
CA LEU A 331 -20.58 -3.01 21.17
C LEU A 331 -21.32 -1.67 21.19
N HIS A 332 -22.41 -1.58 21.92
CA HIS A 332 -23.22 -0.38 22.07
C HIS A 332 -23.87 -0.37 23.47
N PRO A 333 -24.49 0.73 23.92
CA PRO A 333 -25.04 0.83 25.29
C PRO A 333 -25.99 -0.30 25.69
N GLU A 334 -26.74 -0.87 24.74
CA GLU A 334 -27.65 -2.00 24.99
C GLU A 334 -26.97 -3.38 24.87
N ASN A 335 -25.72 -3.43 24.37
CA ASN A 335 -24.93 -4.67 24.26
C ASN A 335 -23.45 -4.36 24.50
N ARG A 336 -23.10 -4.11 25.78
CA ARG A 336 -21.77 -3.65 26.17
C ARG A 336 -20.73 -4.76 26.29
N ILE A 337 -21.16 -5.97 26.59
CA ILE A 337 -20.25 -7.08 26.87
C ILE A 337 -20.55 -8.26 25.94
N ILE A 338 -19.52 -8.82 25.34
CA ILE A 338 -19.61 -10.02 24.48
C ILE A 338 -18.82 -11.15 25.12
N VAL A 339 -19.49 -12.30 25.30
CA VAL A 339 -18.89 -13.55 25.80
C VAL A 339 -18.67 -14.49 24.62
N ILE A 340 -17.41 -14.60 24.17
CA ILE A 340 -17.05 -15.46 23.03
C ILE A 340 -16.74 -16.88 23.52
N SER A 341 -17.40 -17.84 22.93
CA SER A 341 -17.17 -19.26 23.19
C SER A 341 -16.89 -20.03 21.89
N GLY A 342 -16.51 -21.29 22.01
CA GLY A 342 -16.15 -22.14 20.86
C GLY A 342 -14.81 -22.85 21.05
N PRO A 343 -14.34 -23.64 20.06
CA PRO A 343 -13.08 -24.39 20.14
C PRO A 343 -11.85 -23.46 20.20
N ASN A 344 -10.75 -23.91 20.83
CA ASN A 344 -9.53 -23.11 21.00
C ASN A 344 -8.91 -22.70 19.65
N ALA A 345 -8.90 -23.59 18.68
CA ALA A 345 -8.40 -23.30 17.33
C ALA A 345 -9.31 -22.37 16.50
N GLY A 346 -10.49 -21.97 17.04
CA GLY A 346 -11.49 -21.17 16.31
C GLY A 346 -11.10 -19.69 16.07
N GLY A 347 -10.02 -19.20 16.68
CA GLY A 347 -9.58 -17.81 16.50
C GLY A 347 -10.10 -16.83 17.56
N LYS A 348 -10.61 -17.29 18.72
CA LYS A 348 -11.13 -16.45 19.81
C LYS A 348 -10.15 -15.36 20.25
N SER A 349 -8.91 -15.75 20.60
CA SER A 349 -7.87 -14.82 21.07
C SER A 349 -7.45 -13.81 19.99
N ILE A 350 -7.44 -14.24 18.72
CA ILE A 350 -7.14 -13.35 17.59
C ILE A 350 -8.25 -12.33 17.40
N THR A 351 -9.52 -12.74 17.53
CA THR A 351 -10.65 -11.81 17.46
C THR A 351 -10.56 -10.75 18.55
N LEU A 352 -10.25 -11.16 19.77
CA LEU A 352 -10.08 -10.29 20.92
C LEU A 352 -8.91 -9.32 20.72
N LYS A 353 -7.75 -9.82 20.26
CA LYS A 353 -6.61 -8.98 19.89
C LYS A 353 -6.95 -8.02 18.74
N THR A 354 -7.74 -8.46 17.76
CA THR A 354 -8.15 -7.59 16.64
C THR A 354 -8.90 -6.36 17.13
N ILE A 355 -9.90 -6.54 18.00
CA ILE A 355 -10.69 -5.43 18.56
C ILE A 355 -9.78 -4.45 19.29
N GLY A 356 -8.95 -4.96 20.21
CA GLY A 356 -8.07 -4.13 21.02
C GLY A 356 -7.03 -3.39 20.19
N LEU A 357 -6.38 -4.09 19.26
CA LEU A 357 -5.34 -3.52 18.42
C LEU A 357 -5.90 -2.45 17.49
N LEU A 358 -7.05 -2.70 16.83
CA LEU A 358 -7.68 -1.69 15.96
C LEU A 358 -8.12 -0.47 16.75
N GLN A 359 -8.64 -0.65 17.96
CA GLN A 359 -9.01 0.46 18.84
C GLN A 359 -7.79 1.29 19.27
N VAL A 360 -6.68 0.63 19.65
CA VAL A 360 -5.42 1.31 19.98
C VAL A 360 -4.85 2.04 18.76
N MET A 361 -4.84 1.40 17.60
CA MET A 361 -4.39 2.02 16.35
C MET A 361 -5.19 3.29 16.04
N ALA A 362 -6.52 3.21 16.08
CA ALA A 362 -7.38 4.36 15.83
C ALA A 362 -7.12 5.50 16.84
N GLN A 363 -7.01 5.19 18.11
CA GLN A 363 -6.71 6.18 19.17
C GLN A 363 -5.28 6.72 19.10
N SER A 364 -4.39 6.10 18.34
CA SER A 364 -3.02 6.57 18.04
C SER A 364 -2.90 7.28 16.68
N GLY A 365 -4.02 7.59 16.00
CA GLY A 365 -4.02 8.28 14.71
C GLY A 365 -3.55 7.41 13.54
N LEU A 366 -3.68 6.07 13.65
CA LEU A 366 -3.48 5.13 12.55
C LEU A 366 -4.82 4.67 11.98
N LEU A 367 -4.93 4.64 10.65
CA LEU A 367 -6.10 4.09 9.97
C LEU A 367 -6.19 2.58 10.18
N ILE A 368 -7.41 2.04 10.12
CA ILE A 368 -7.70 0.65 10.44
C ILE A 368 -8.33 -0.12 9.28
N PRO A 369 -8.01 -1.41 9.10
CA PRO A 369 -8.52 -2.25 8.02
C PRO A 369 -9.93 -2.76 8.32
N VAL A 370 -10.92 -1.94 8.04
CA VAL A 370 -12.34 -2.21 8.27
C VAL A 370 -13.19 -1.76 7.07
N HIS A 371 -14.47 -2.14 7.07
CA HIS A 371 -15.43 -1.66 6.07
C HIS A 371 -15.82 -0.19 6.32
N GLU A 372 -16.15 0.56 5.28
CA GLU A 372 -16.52 1.98 5.31
C GLU A 372 -17.66 2.34 6.29
N ARG A 373 -18.55 1.39 6.57
CA ARG A 373 -19.66 1.57 7.52
C ARG A 373 -19.27 1.31 8.97
N SER A 374 -17.98 1.12 9.24
CA SER A 374 -17.52 0.90 10.61
C SER A 374 -17.49 2.22 11.39
N GLU A 375 -17.82 2.11 12.66
CA GLU A 375 -17.88 3.24 13.58
C GLU A 375 -17.01 2.96 14.80
N ILE A 376 -16.30 3.97 15.26
CA ILE A 376 -15.50 3.90 16.49
C ILE A 376 -16.01 4.91 17.53
N CYS A 377 -15.91 4.49 18.78
CA CYS A 377 -16.00 5.37 19.93
C CYS A 377 -14.63 5.46 20.63
N PHE A 378 -14.53 6.29 21.67
CA PHE A 378 -13.26 6.56 22.34
C PHE A 378 -13.33 6.09 23.79
N PHE A 379 -12.38 5.21 24.15
CA PHE A 379 -12.25 4.71 25.51
C PHE A 379 -11.12 5.44 26.24
N ASP A 380 -11.37 5.81 27.49
CA ASP A 380 -10.34 6.41 28.34
C ASP A 380 -9.31 5.36 28.78
N LYS A 381 -9.75 4.11 28.89
CA LYS A 381 -8.91 2.99 29.33
C LYS A 381 -9.19 1.76 28.48
N ILE A 382 -8.13 1.08 28.09
CA ILE A 382 -8.18 -0.25 27.48
C ILE A 382 -7.39 -1.17 28.41
N LEU A 383 -8.05 -2.19 28.95
CA LEU A 383 -7.46 -3.13 29.89
C LEU A 383 -7.40 -4.52 29.26
N THR A 384 -6.24 -5.17 29.30
CA THR A 384 -6.03 -6.47 28.67
C THR A 384 -5.54 -7.50 29.67
N ASP A 385 -6.07 -8.72 29.56
CA ASP A 385 -5.52 -9.93 30.16
C ASP A 385 -5.51 -11.02 29.07
N ILE A 386 -4.48 -10.98 28.21
CA ILE A 386 -4.34 -11.80 27.02
C ILE A 386 -3.00 -12.49 27.03
N GLY A 387 -3.02 -13.81 26.75
CA GLY A 387 -1.82 -14.66 26.64
C GLY A 387 -1.40 -15.32 27.97
N ASP A 388 -0.48 -16.30 27.84
CA ASP A 388 0.11 -17.03 28.97
C ASP A 388 1.31 -16.25 29.50
N ASN A 389 1.08 -15.44 30.55
CA ASN A 389 2.15 -14.71 31.23
C ASN A 389 2.97 -15.65 32.12
N GLN A 390 3.64 -16.64 31.52
CA GLN A 390 4.62 -17.52 32.18
C GLN A 390 6.02 -16.87 32.12
N SER A 391 6.18 -15.66 32.65
CA SER A 391 7.52 -15.13 32.80
C SER A 391 8.17 -15.69 34.06
N ILE A 392 9.31 -16.29 33.90
CA ILE A 392 10.19 -16.82 35.00
C ILE A 392 10.54 -15.70 36.00
N GLU A 393 10.51 -14.45 35.58
CA GLU A 393 10.80 -13.26 36.38
C GLU A 393 9.71 -12.92 37.42
N ASN A 394 8.46 -13.34 37.22
CA ASN A 394 7.39 -13.16 38.19
C ASN A 394 7.13 -14.50 38.88
N HIS A 395 7.73 -14.73 40.06
CA HIS A 395 7.58 -15.90 40.92
C HIS A 395 6.11 -16.22 41.36
N LEU A 396 5.13 -15.63 40.73
CA LEU A 396 3.69 -15.86 40.98
C LEU A 396 3.17 -16.95 40.03
N SER A 397 2.33 -17.84 40.55
CA SER A 397 1.57 -18.75 39.70
C SER A 397 0.73 -17.94 38.71
N THR A 398 0.51 -18.46 37.50
CA THR A 398 -0.31 -17.82 36.45
C THR A 398 -1.66 -17.33 36.96
N TYR A 399 -2.27 -18.09 37.88
CA TYR A 399 -3.55 -17.73 38.50
C TYR A 399 -3.45 -16.51 39.43
N SER A 400 -2.44 -16.45 40.29
CA SER A 400 -2.20 -15.30 41.18
C SER A 400 -1.95 -14.01 40.41
N TYR A 401 -1.26 -14.10 39.26
CA TYR A 401 -1.04 -12.98 38.38
C TYR A 401 -2.34 -12.49 37.74
N ARG A 402 -3.19 -13.40 37.24
CA ARG A 402 -4.53 -13.06 36.70
C ARG A 402 -5.39 -12.41 37.76
N LEU A 403 -5.40 -12.90 39.01
CA LEU A 403 -6.14 -12.26 40.11
C LEU A 403 -5.65 -10.85 40.41
N LYS A 404 -4.33 -10.62 40.37
CA LYS A 404 -3.76 -9.28 40.51
C LYS A 404 -4.24 -8.33 39.41
N ASN A 405 -4.29 -8.81 38.16
CA ASN A 405 -4.85 -8.04 37.04
C ASN A 405 -6.34 -7.76 37.26
N MET A 406 -7.13 -8.75 37.64
CA MET A 406 -8.57 -8.55 37.92
C MET A 406 -8.80 -7.53 39.03
N ASN A 407 -7.97 -7.53 40.08
CA ASN A 407 -8.03 -6.47 41.13
C ASN A 407 -7.74 -5.07 40.56
N GLN A 408 -6.81 -4.96 39.59
CA GLN A 408 -6.59 -3.69 38.88
C GLN A 408 -7.78 -3.30 38.01
N PHE A 409 -8.41 -4.26 37.32
CA PHE A 409 -9.62 -4.03 36.53
C PHE A 409 -10.75 -3.52 37.43
N LEU A 410 -10.98 -4.18 38.57
CA LEU A 410 -11.96 -3.73 39.57
C LEU A 410 -11.73 -2.29 40.01
N LYS A 411 -10.49 -1.82 40.12
CA LYS A 411 -10.18 -0.44 40.53
C LYS A 411 -10.34 0.58 39.43
N ARG A 412 -10.21 0.17 38.16
CA ARG A 412 -10.08 1.08 37.01
C ARG A 412 -11.28 1.09 36.08
N CYS A 413 -12.09 0.03 36.04
CA CYS A 413 -13.26 -0.07 35.16
C CYS A 413 -14.31 0.99 35.45
N ASN A 414 -14.80 1.62 34.41
CA ASN A 414 -15.95 2.54 34.40
C ASN A 414 -16.66 2.42 33.03
N ASP A 415 -17.67 3.22 32.80
CA ASP A 415 -18.47 3.29 31.56
C ASP A 415 -17.69 3.68 30.30
N ARG A 416 -16.44 4.18 30.45
CA ARG A 416 -15.54 4.54 29.35
C ARG A 416 -14.32 3.61 29.28
N THR A 417 -14.46 2.41 29.77
CA THR A 417 -13.40 1.38 29.76
C THR A 417 -13.78 0.26 28.83
N LEU A 418 -12.83 -0.15 27.98
CA LEU A 418 -12.88 -1.40 27.21
C LEU A 418 -11.96 -2.44 27.88
N PHE A 419 -12.53 -3.56 28.34
CA PHE A 419 -11.73 -4.67 28.84
C PHE A 419 -11.74 -5.86 27.88
N LEU A 420 -10.59 -6.54 27.77
CA LEU A 420 -10.36 -7.66 26.89
C LEU A 420 -9.68 -8.78 27.68
N ILE A 421 -10.40 -9.86 27.92
CA ILE A 421 -9.92 -10.96 28.77
C ILE A 421 -9.99 -12.28 28.00
N ASP A 422 -8.85 -12.92 27.85
CA ASP A 422 -8.76 -14.23 27.21
C ASP A 422 -8.81 -15.36 28.23
N GLU A 423 -9.58 -16.41 27.92
CA GLU A 423 -9.77 -17.59 28.78
C GLU A 423 -10.18 -17.23 30.21
N PHE A 424 -11.21 -16.38 30.36
CA PHE A 424 -11.64 -15.83 31.64
C PHE A 424 -11.98 -16.93 32.66
N GLY A 425 -11.37 -16.86 33.84
CA GLY A 425 -11.55 -17.76 34.99
C GLY A 425 -10.64 -18.99 34.98
N THR A 426 -9.82 -19.23 33.93
CA THR A 426 -8.92 -20.39 33.87
C THR A 426 -7.68 -20.25 34.77
N GLY A 427 -7.05 -21.36 35.10
CA GLY A 427 -5.81 -21.43 35.90
C GLY A 427 -5.98 -21.85 37.35
N SER A 428 -7.23 -22.16 37.78
CA SER A 428 -7.60 -22.71 39.08
C SER A 428 -8.58 -23.85 38.93
N ASP A 429 -9.12 -24.34 40.05
CA ASP A 429 -10.25 -25.28 40.06
C ASP A 429 -11.40 -24.75 39.18
N PRO A 430 -11.96 -25.57 38.27
CA PRO A 430 -12.95 -25.10 37.31
C PRO A 430 -14.23 -24.54 37.95
N GLU A 431 -14.68 -25.06 39.08
CA GLU A 431 -15.89 -24.61 39.73
C GLU A 431 -15.67 -23.29 40.49
N LEU A 432 -14.55 -23.22 41.25
CA LEU A 432 -14.20 -22.01 42.02
C LEU A 432 -13.78 -20.87 41.09
N GLY A 433 -12.95 -21.16 40.08
CA GLY A 433 -12.53 -20.18 39.09
C GLY A 433 -13.69 -19.63 38.25
N GLY A 434 -14.63 -20.51 37.89
CA GLY A 434 -15.86 -20.13 37.18
C GLY A 434 -16.78 -19.22 38.01
N ALA A 435 -17.01 -19.53 39.30
CA ALA A 435 -17.84 -18.71 40.19
C ALA A 435 -17.22 -17.32 40.45
N LEU A 436 -15.87 -17.27 40.60
CA LEU A 436 -15.19 -16.00 40.79
C LEU A 436 -15.20 -15.14 39.51
N ALA A 437 -15.06 -15.73 38.33
CA ALA A 437 -15.17 -15.04 37.07
C ALA A 437 -16.55 -14.47 36.83
N GLU A 438 -17.61 -15.20 37.25
CA GLU A 438 -18.99 -14.74 37.19
C GLU A 438 -19.18 -13.49 38.07
N ALA A 439 -18.73 -13.51 39.33
CA ALA A 439 -18.79 -12.37 40.23
C ALA A 439 -18.01 -11.16 39.69
N PHE A 440 -16.85 -11.34 39.08
CA PHE A 440 -16.11 -10.25 38.40
C PHE A 440 -16.91 -9.68 37.22
N LEU A 441 -17.54 -10.52 36.41
CA LEU A 441 -18.31 -10.07 35.28
C LEU A 441 -19.53 -9.25 35.70
N GLU A 442 -20.21 -9.65 36.78
CA GLU A 442 -21.30 -8.89 37.37
C GLU A 442 -20.85 -7.47 37.79
N VAL A 443 -19.69 -7.34 38.44
CA VAL A 443 -19.15 -6.03 38.84
C VAL A 443 -18.81 -5.18 37.62
N PHE A 444 -18.24 -5.75 36.57
CA PHE A 444 -17.95 -5.00 35.32
C PHE A 444 -19.23 -4.56 34.61
N TYR A 445 -20.26 -5.40 34.65
CA TYR A 445 -21.59 -5.10 34.15
C TYR A 445 -22.25 -3.92 34.93
N GLU A 446 -22.26 -3.96 36.27
CA GLU A 446 -22.81 -2.90 37.11
C GLU A 446 -22.10 -1.55 36.89
N ARG A 447 -20.79 -1.55 36.57
CA ARG A 447 -20.02 -0.34 36.28
C ARG A 447 -20.25 0.21 34.88
N GLY A 448 -21.08 -0.40 34.08
CA GLY A 448 -21.36 0.03 32.70
C GLY A 448 -20.23 -0.13 31.74
N SER A 449 -19.18 -0.93 32.06
CA SER A 449 -18.00 -1.08 31.27
C SER A 449 -18.28 -1.87 29.96
N TYR A 450 -17.51 -1.57 28.91
CA TYR A 450 -17.52 -2.32 27.66
C TYR A 450 -16.47 -3.42 27.72
N GLY A 451 -16.78 -4.59 27.16
CA GLY A 451 -15.80 -5.66 27.18
C GLY A 451 -16.07 -6.82 26.26
N VAL A 452 -14.98 -7.54 25.95
CA VAL A 452 -15.05 -8.81 25.25
C VAL A 452 -14.23 -9.82 26.03
N ILE A 453 -14.86 -10.94 26.34
CA ILE A 453 -14.21 -12.04 27.05
C ILE A 453 -14.29 -13.33 26.23
N THR A 454 -13.31 -14.19 26.35
CA THR A 454 -13.38 -15.55 25.86
C THR A 454 -13.48 -16.50 27.05
N THR A 455 -14.28 -17.56 26.95
CA THR A 455 -14.44 -18.51 28.03
C THR A 455 -14.84 -19.91 27.56
N HIS A 456 -14.49 -20.87 28.39
CA HIS A 456 -14.95 -22.26 28.29
C HIS A 456 -16.04 -22.59 29.34
N TYR A 457 -16.31 -21.70 30.28
CA TYR A 457 -17.21 -21.95 31.39
C TYR A 457 -18.68 -21.78 31.01
N ALA A 458 -19.49 -22.78 31.41
CA ALA A 458 -20.91 -22.80 31.09
C ALA A 458 -21.72 -21.75 31.87
N ASN A 459 -21.33 -21.45 33.12
CA ASN A 459 -21.97 -20.42 33.96
C ASN A 459 -21.85 -19.01 33.35
N LEU A 460 -20.70 -18.62 32.79
CA LEU A 460 -20.55 -17.32 32.11
C LEU A 460 -21.42 -17.22 30.86
N LYS A 461 -21.59 -18.33 30.13
CA LYS A 461 -22.50 -18.40 28.97
C LYS A 461 -23.97 -18.29 29.41
N ALA A 462 -24.33 -18.88 30.55
CA ALA A 462 -25.67 -18.77 31.11
C ALA A 462 -25.96 -17.34 31.58
N LEU A 463 -25.04 -16.75 32.36
CA LEU A 463 -25.13 -15.37 32.81
C LEU A 463 -25.31 -14.37 31.64
N ALA A 464 -24.63 -14.60 30.53
CA ALA A 464 -24.78 -13.77 29.34
C ALA A 464 -26.15 -13.90 28.64
N ASN A 465 -26.96 -14.92 28.96
CA ASN A 465 -28.33 -15.02 28.49
C ASN A 465 -29.33 -14.42 29.49
N GLU A 466 -28.95 -14.28 30.79
CA GLU A 466 -29.79 -13.80 31.84
C GLU A 466 -29.73 -12.26 31.99
N LEU A 467 -28.54 -11.69 31.82
CA LEU A 467 -28.33 -10.25 31.97
C LEU A 467 -28.57 -9.52 30.63
N PRO A 468 -29.41 -8.46 30.63
CA PRO A 468 -29.52 -7.56 29.49
C PRO A 468 -28.14 -6.91 29.21
N HIS A 469 -27.87 -6.37 28.10
CA HIS A 469 -26.58 -5.74 27.74
C HIS A 469 -25.34 -6.64 27.70
N ILE A 470 -25.49 -7.94 27.89
CA ILE A 470 -24.46 -8.95 27.64
C ILE A 470 -24.97 -9.91 26.56
N SER A 471 -24.15 -10.25 25.59
CA SER A 471 -24.49 -11.23 24.58
C SER A 471 -23.45 -12.33 24.48
N ASN A 472 -23.93 -13.52 24.17
CA ASN A 472 -23.05 -14.62 23.75
C ASN A 472 -22.61 -14.44 22.30
N ALA A 473 -21.41 -14.92 22.00
CA ALA A 473 -20.90 -15.04 20.64
C ALA A 473 -20.21 -16.39 20.47
N ASN A 474 -20.20 -16.86 19.25
CA ASN A 474 -19.65 -18.15 18.89
C ASN A 474 -18.72 -18.07 17.68
N MET A 475 -17.54 -18.68 17.83
CA MET A 475 -16.68 -18.93 16.67
C MET A 475 -17.18 -20.14 15.91
N LEU A 476 -17.57 -19.93 14.63
CA LEU A 476 -18.09 -21.00 13.80
C LEU A 476 -17.03 -22.07 13.52
N PHE A 477 -17.53 -23.28 13.50
CA PHE A 477 -16.76 -24.49 13.22
C PHE A 477 -17.52 -25.34 12.21
N ASP A 478 -16.85 -25.82 11.16
CA ASP A 478 -17.51 -26.73 10.21
C ASP A 478 -17.66 -28.09 10.84
N GLY A 479 -18.89 -28.47 11.15
CA GLY A 479 -19.22 -29.79 11.75
C GLY A 479 -18.95 -30.99 10.85
N LYS A 480 -18.63 -30.82 9.56
CA LYS A 480 -18.28 -31.89 8.64
C LYS A 480 -16.76 -32.08 8.54
N THR A 481 -16.03 -31.02 8.29
CA THR A 481 -14.57 -31.04 8.14
C THR A 481 -13.86 -30.98 9.48
N LEU A 482 -14.58 -30.60 10.54
CA LEU A 482 -14.04 -30.30 11.87
C LEU A 482 -12.90 -29.27 11.78
N GLU A 483 -13.08 -28.23 10.95
CA GLU A 483 -12.16 -27.13 10.78
C GLU A 483 -12.78 -25.80 11.20
N PRO A 484 -11.98 -24.86 11.75
CA PRO A 484 -12.48 -23.55 12.09
C PRO A 484 -12.78 -22.76 10.81
N THR A 485 -13.94 -22.11 10.78
CA THR A 485 -14.28 -21.17 9.69
C THR A 485 -13.80 -19.76 9.98
N PHE A 486 -13.29 -19.52 11.19
CA PHE A 486 -12.82 -18.21 11.67
C PHE A 486 -13.89 -17.10 11.58
N GLN A 487 -15.16 -17.43 11.59
CA GLN A 487 -16.26 -16.47 11.57
C GLN A 487 -16.91 -16.38 12.94
N LEU A 488 -17.11 -15.15 13.43
CA LEU A 488 -17.81 -14.84 14.67
C LEU A 488 -19.30 -14.62 14.40
N ILE A 489 -20.16 -15.28 15.19
CA ILE A 489 -21.61 -15.04 15.18
C ILE A 489 -22.04 -14.55 16.56
N LEU A 490 -22.72 -13.40 16.60
CA LEU A 490 -23.30 -12.82 17.79
C LEU A 490 -24.65 -13.48 18.14
N GLY A 491 -25.02 -13.43 19.41
CA GLY A 491 -26.32 -13.86 19.92
C GLY A 491 -26.44 -15.36 20.22
N GLN A 492 -25.33 -16.11 20.20
CA GLN A 492 -25.35 -17.54 20.51
C GLN A 492 -24.10 -18.02 21.23
N ALA A 493 -24.27 -18.87 22.24
CA ALA A 493 -23.16 -19.56 22.88
C ALA A 493 -22.61 -20.67 21.98
N GLY A 494 -21.29 -20.83 21.97
CA GLY A 494 -20.57 -21.87 21.24
C GLY A 494 -20.37 -23.15 22.05
N SER A 495 -20.35 -24.32 21.36
CA SER A 495 -19.85 -25.58 21.91
C SER A 495 -18.33 -25.66 21.77
N SER A 496 -17.67 -26.33 22.69
CA SER A 496 -16.21 -26.53 22.67
C SER A 496 -15.76 -27.58 21.65
N PHE A 497 -16.66 -28.40 21.10
CA PHE A 497 -16.38 -29.54 20.16
C PHE A 497 -15.21 -30.43 20.60
N THR A 498 -14.97 -30.53 21.91
CA THR A 498 -13.77 -31.19 22.47
C THR A 498 -13.68 -32.65 22.03
N PHE A 499 -14.79 -33.38 22.01
CA PHE A 499 -14.80 -34.79 21.62
C PHE A 499 -14.65 -35.01 20.12
N GLU A 500 -15.19 -34.12 19.32
CA GLU A 500 -15.10 -34.13 17.85
C GLU A 500 -13.66 -33.81 17.43
N VAL A 501 -13.04 -32.84 18.06
CA VAL A 501 -11.63 -32.50 17.83
C VAL A 501 -10.69 -33.63 18.29
N ALA A 502 -10.99 -34.27 19.44
CA ALA A 502 -10.23 -35.44 19.90
C ALA A 502 -10.32 -36.58 18.87
N GLN A 503 -11.49 -36.84 18.32
CA GLN A 503 -11.71 -37.87 17.30
C GLN A 503 -10.92 -37.57 16.01
N LYS A 504 -10.91 -36.31 15.57
CA LYS A 504 -10.14 -35.85 14.39
C LYS A 504 -8.63 -36.08 14.60
N ASN A 505 -8.12 -35.83 15.81
CA ASN A 505 -6.72 -36.06 16.18
C ASN A 505 -6.36 -37.53 16.43
N GLY A 506 -7.25 -38.51 16.05
CA GLY A 506 -6.97 -39.93 16.08
C GLY A 506 -7.16 -40.57 17.45
N ILE A 507 -7.79 -39.89 18.43
CA ILE A 507 -8.14 -40.52 19.71
C ILE A 507 -9.19 -41.60 19.49
N PRO A 508 -8.98 -42.85 19.95
CA PRO A 508 -9.90 -43.94 19.74
C PRO A 508 -11.32 -43.67 20.27
N TYR A 509 -12.33 -43.98 19.48
CA TYR A 509 -13.74 -43.74 19.82
C TYR A 509 -14.18 -44.39 21.13
N SER A 510 -13.59 -45.56 21.47
CA SER A 510 -13.81 -46.27 22.75
C SER A 510 -13.40 -45.42 23.95
N LEU A 511 -12.26 -44.71 23.85
CA LEU A 511 -11.76 -43.81 24.89
C LEU A 511 -12.62 -42.55 25.02
N ILE A 512 -13.04 -41.98 23.89
CA ILE A 512 -13.94 -40.85 23.86
C ILE A 512 -15.30 -41.18 24.50
N ASN A 513 -15.87 -42.37 24.20
CA ASN A 513 -17.10 -42.85 24.82
C ASN A 513 -16.95 -43.12 26.31
N LYS A 514 -15.80 -43.63 26.75
CA LYS A 514 -15.51 -43.80 28.17
C LYS A 514 -15.43 -42.45 28.90
N ALA A 515 -14.82 -41.43 28.27
CA ALA A 515 -14.76 -40.05 28.77
C ALA A 515 -16.17 -39.41 28.84
N LYS A 516 -16.99 -39.56 27.79
CA LYS A 516 -18.39 -39.07 27.76
C LYS A 516 -19.26 -39.66 28.90
N LYS A 517 -19.03 -40.90 29.24
CA LYS A 517 -19.76 -41.56 30.36
C LYS A 517 -19.38 -41.07 31.75
N LYS A 518 -18.19 -40.45 31.90
CA LYS A 518 -17.70 -39.87 33.17
C LYS A 518 -18.19 -38.43 33.43
N ILE A 519 -18.74 -37.79 32.42
CA ILE A 519 -19.25 -36.41 32.55
C ILE A 519 -20.73 -36.50 32.99
N GLU A 520 -21.13 -35.61 33.90
CA GLU A 520 -22.54 -35.49 34.33
C GLU A 520 -23.46 -35.31 33.12
N ARG A 521 -24.55 -36.09 33.09
CA ARG A 521 -25.51 -36.14 31.98
C ARG A 521 -26.08 -34.79 31.58
N GLY A 522 -26.15 -33.82 32.49
CA GLY A 522 -26.61 -32.44 32.22
C GLY A 522 -25.70 -31.63 31.37
N LYS A 523 -24.36 -31.61 31.64
CA LYS A 523 -23.35 -30.85 30.86
C LYS A 523 -23.23 -31.39 29.42
N VAL A 524 -23.29 -32.73 29.24
CA VAL A 524 -23.22 -33.35 27.91
C VAL A 524 -24.47 -33.05 27.06
N ARG A 525 -25.65 -32.98 27.66
CA ARG A 525 -26.89 -32.62 26.95
C ARG A 525 -26.88 -31.20 26.46
N PHE A 526 -26.40 -30.23 27.28
CA PHE A 526 -26.33 -28.83 26.94
C PHE A 526 -25.37 -28.60 25.77
N ASP A 527 -24.14 -29.09 25.86
CA ASP A 527 -23.15 -28.97 24.77
C ASP A 527 -23.61 -29.69 23.49
N ALA A 528 -24.23 -30.88 23.59
CA ALA A 528 -24.79 -31.60 22.44
C ALA A 528 -25.93 -30.83 21.76
N THR A 529 -26.78 -30.16 22.54
CA THR A 529 -27.88 -29.34 22.01
C THR A 529 -27.35 -28.13 21.28
N ILE A 530 -26.39 -27.43 21.87
CA ILE A 530 -25.71 -26.29 21.24
C ILE A 530 -25.00 -26.71 19.95
N ALA A 531 -24.26 -27.86 19.96
CA ALA A 531 -23.60 -28.38 18.79
C ALA A 531 -24.57 -28.72 17.66
N LYS A 532 -25.76 -29.30 18.00
CA LYS A 532 -26.82 -29.59 17.04
C LYS A 532 -27.42 -28.34 16.42
N LEU A 533 -27.72 -27.33 17.23
CA LEU A 533 -28.23 -26.02 16.79
C LEU A 533 -27.23 -25.31 15.89
N GLN A 534 -25.95 -25.36 16.23
CA GLN A 534 -24.88 -24.78 15.40
C GLN A 534 -24.77 -25.47 14.03
N LYS A 535 -24.90 -26.82 14.00
CA LYS A 535 -24.87 -27.60 12.76
C LYS A 535 -26.06 -27.27 11.85
N GLU A 536 -27.24 -27.09 12.42
CA GLU A 536 -28.45 -26.72 11.67
C GLU A 536 -28.34 -25.30 11.12
N ARG A 537 -27.83 -24.37 11.92
CA ARG A 537 -27.64 -22.97 11.50
C ARG A 537 -26.54 -22.81 10.47
N SER A 538 -25.44 -23.55 10.58
CA SER A 538 -24.39 -23.58 9.55
C SER A 538 -24.96 -24.04 8.21
N LYS A 539 -25.86 -25.04 8.22
CA LYS A 539 -26.59 -25.44 7.02
C LYS A 539 -27.53 -24.36 6.50
N MET A 540 -28.26 -23.65 7.38
CA MET A 540 -29.11 -22.54 6.98
C MET A 540 -28.31 -21.37 6.41
N ALA A 541 -27.16 -21.03 7.00
CA ALA A 541 -26.29 -19.99 6.51
C ALA A 541 -25.69 -20.31 5.13
N GLN A 542 -25.27 -21.58 4.93
CA GLN A 542 -24.80 -22.04 3.61
C GLN A 542 -25.92 -22.00 2.55
N THR A 543 -27.15 -22.38 2.94
CA THR A 543 -28.31 -22.32 2.05
C THR A 543 -28.69 -20.87 1.75
N GLY A 544 -28.62 -19.96 2.75
CA GLY A 544 -28.85 -18.54 2.58
C GLY A 544 -27.83 -17.86 1.66
N SER A 545 -26.55 -18.18 1.82
CA SER A 545 -25.48 -17.69 0.95
C SER A 545 -25.64 -18.17 -0.50
N ARG A 546 -26.02 -19.44 -0.70
CA ARG A 546 -26.34 -19.98 -2.03
C ARG A 546 -27.54 -19.29 -2.66
N LEU A 547 -28.62 -19.09 -1.91
CA LEU A 547 -29.80 -18.37 -2.37
C LEU A 547 -29.47 -16.94 -2.78
N GLN A 548 -28.64 -16.25 -2.01
CA GLN A 548 -28.22 -14.89 -2.29
C GLN A 548 -27.34 -14.79 -3.55
N GLU A 549 -26.51 -15.81 -3.78
CA GLU A 549 -25.69 -15.91 -4.99
C GLU A 549 -26.56 -16.23 -6.23
N GLU A 550 -27.56 -17.12 -6.08
CA GLU A 550 -28.52 -17.43 -7.13
C GLU A 550 -29.45 -16.24 -7.42
N GLU A 551 -29.88 -15.49 -6.41
CA GLU A 551 -30.66 -14.26 -6.56
C GLU A 551 -29.87 -13.16 -7.30
N SER A 552 -28.59 -13.00 -6.96
CA SER A 552 -27.72 -12.06 -7.68
C SER A 552 -27.57 -12.43 -9.15
N LYS A 553 -27.34 -13.72 -9.45
CA LYS A 553 -27.26 -14.21 -10.83
C LYS A 553 -28.59 -14.04 -11.59
N ALA A 554 -29.71 -14.33 -10.93
CA ALA A 554 -31.03 -14.14 -11.52
C ALA A 554 -31.35 -12.66 -11.81
N ARG A 555 -30.94 -11.74 -10.94
CA ARG A 555 -31.06 -10.28 -11.16
C ARG A 555 -30.22 -9.80 -12.34
N GLU A 556 -28.98 -10.28 -12.45
CA GLU A 556 -28.11 -9.95 -13.59
C GLU A 556 -28.71 -10.47 -14.92
N GLU A 557 -29.26 -11.67 -14.91
CA GLU A 557 -29.88 -12.30 -16.07
C GLU A 557 -31.17 -11.59 -16.47
N ALA A 558 -32.01 -11.21 -15.50
CA ALA A 558 -33.21 -10.41 -15.71
C ALA A 558 -32.87 -9.03 -16.32
N ALA A 559 -31.87 -8.33 -15.80
CA ALA A 559 -31.41 -7.06 -16.34
C ALA A 559 -30.83 -7.19 -17.77
N ARG A 560 -30.20 -8.33 -18.08
CA ARG A 560 -29.71 -8.64 -19.42
C ARG A 560 -30.83 -8.90 -20.41
N LEU A 561 -31.86 -9.65 -19.98
CA LEU A 561 -33.07 -9.92 -20.78
C LEU A 561 -33.86 -8.64 -21.04
N GLU A 562 -34.01 -7.75 -20.05
CA GLU A 562 -34.67 -6.48 -20.18
C GLU A 562 -34.00 -5.57 -21.23
N LYS A 563 -32.68 -5.48 -21.19
CA LYS A 563 -31.90 -4.77 -22.21
C LYS A 563 -32.03 -5.37 -23.60
N LEU A 564 -32.12 -6.71 -23.68
CA LEU A 564 -32.30 -7.40 -24.95
C LEU A 564 -33.72 -7.11 -25.52
N ASN A 565 -34.74 -7.21 -24.69
CA ASN A 565 -36.11 -6.92 -25.03
C ASN A 565 -36.29 -5.46 -25.50
N ALA A 566 -35.68 -4.50 -24.81
CA ALA A 566 -35.69 -3.11 -25.26
C ALA A 566 -35.04 -2.94 -26.63
N LYS A 567 -33.94 -3.65 -26.92
CA LYS A 567 -33.29 -3.64 -28.24
C LYS A 567 -34.16 -4.28 -29.34
N ILE A 568 -34.82 -5.39 -29.01
CA ILE A 568 -35.75 -6.06 -29.94
C ILE A 568 -36.92 -5.17 -30.24
N LYS A 569 -37.53 -4.52 -29.21
CA LYS A 569 -38.66 -3.61 -29.37
C LYS A 569 -38.31 -2.43 -30.27
N SER A 570 -37.18 -1.80 -30.05
CA SER A 570 -36.71 -0.68 -30.87
C SER A 570 -36.43 -1.10 -32.32
N LYS A 571 -35.91 -2.31 -32.55
CA LYS A 571 -35.75 -2.84 -33.89
C LYS A 571 -37.08 -3.14 -34.57
N LEU A 572 -38.04 -3.65 -33.82
CA LEU A 572 -39.40 -3.94 -34.35
C LEU A 572 -40.12 -2.68 -34.74
N GLU A 573 -40.03 -1.61 -33.93
CA GLU A 573 -40.54 -0.29 -34.23
C GLU A 573 -39.92 0.30 -35.54
N ASN A 574 -38.58 0.17 -35.68
CA ASN A 574 -37.89 0.61 -36.88
C ASN A 574 -38.29 -0.21 -38.13
N TYR A 575 -38.49 -1.52 -38.01
CA TYR A 575 -38.97 -2.36 -39.11
C TYR A 575 -40.40 -2.01 -39.48
N GLN A 576 -41.24 -1.68 -38.50
CA GLN A 576 -42.63 -1.27 -38.74
C GLN A 576 -42.72 0.08 -39.47
N GLU A 577 -41.88 1.06 -39.08
CA GLU A 577 -41.74 2.31 -39.79
C GLU A 577 -41.27 2.16 -41.25
N LEU A 578 -40.29 1.26 -41.47
CA LEU A 578 -39.78 0.94 -42.80
C LEU A 578 -40.87 0.26 -43.66
N TYR A 579 -41.58 -0.70 -43.11
CA TYR A 579 -42.69 -1.39 -43.78
C TYR A 579 -43.80 -0.42 -44.16
N ASP A 580 -44.23 0.47 -43.25
CA ASP A 580 -45.21 1.50 -43.53
C ASP A 580 -44.77 2.50 -44.60
N HIS A 581 -43.46 2.83 -44.61
CA HIS A 581 -42.85 3.65 -45.64
C HIS A 581 -42.89 2.95 -47.00
N ASP A 582 -42.50 1.68 -47.09
CA ASP A 582 -42.47 0.90 -48.31
C ASP A 582 -43.90 0.68 -48.87
N GLN A 583 -44.87 0.42 -48.01
CA GLN A 583 -46.27 0.31 -48.39
C GLN A 583 -46.78 1.61 -48.99
N ARG A 584 -46.43 2.78 -48.42
CA ARG A 584 -46.75 4.09 -48.98
C ARG A 584 -46.11 4.34 -50.35
N MET A 585 -44.86 3.93 -50.54
CA MET A 585 -44.14 4.05 -51.82
C MET A 585 -44.75 3.16 -52.87
N ILE A 586 -45.18 1.94 -52.54
CA ILE A 586 -45.91 1.04 -53.46
C ILE A 586 -47.24 1.63 -53.85
N GLN A 587 -48.00 2.19 -52.91
CA GLN A 587 -49.27 2.85 -53.21
C GLN A 587 -49.10 4.09 -54.10
N LEU A 588 -48.05 4.86 -53.89
CA LEU A 588 -47.72 6.03 -54.72
C LEU A 588 -47.30 5.58 -56.14
N GLY A 589 -46.49 4.53 -56.23
CA GLY A 589 -46.11 3.93 -57.51
C GLY A 589 -47.28 3.44 -58.29
N ASN A 590 -48.24 2.76 -57.63
CA ASN A 590 -49.48 2.28 -58.30
C ASN A 590 -50.31 3.42 -58.81
N LYS A 591 -50.44 4.56 -58.05
CA LYS A 591 -51.19 5.75 -58.52
C LYS A 591 -50.54 6.41 -59.75
N VAL A 592 -49.21 6.49 -59.77
CA VAL A 592 -48.44 7.01 -60.91
C VAL A 592 -48.60 6.12 -62.14
N ASN A 593 -48.51 4.78 -61.93
CA ASN A 593 -48.72 3.80 -63.03
C ASN A 593 -50.13 3.92 -63.59
N THR A 594 -51.18 4.00 -62.74
CA THR A 594 -52.55 4.16 -63.18
C THR A 594 -52.73 5.46 -64.03
N ALA A 595 -52.06 6.54 -63.61
CA ALA A 595 -52.07 7.77 -64.39
C ALA A 595 -51.34 7.67 -65.74
N ALA A 596 -50.24 6.90 -65.77
CA ALA A 596 -49.47 6.59 -66.98
C ALA A 596 -50.26 5.68 -67.93
N ASP A 597 -50.90 4.60 -67.43
CA ASP A 597 -51.73 3.69 -68.21
C ASP A 597 -52.90 4.45 -68.92
N LYS A 598 -53.57 5.32 -68.22
CA LYS A 598 -54.60 6.19 -68.82
C LYS A 598 -53.99 7.05 -69.93
N TYR A 599 -52.83 7.58 -69.81
CA TYR A 599 -52.16 8.34 -70.85
C TYR A 599 -51.81 7.47 -72.05
N PHE A 600 -51.36 6.25 -71.88
CA PHE A 600 -51.10 5.34 -73.00
C PHE A 600 -52.37 4.98 -73.78
N GLN A 601 -53.50 4.89 -73.11
CA GLN A 601 -54.80 4.67 -73.73
C GLN A 601 -55.32 5.91 -74.49
N ASP A 602 -55.32 7.09 -73.87
CA ASP A 602 -55.96 8.28 -74.39
C ASP A 602 -55.05 9.25 -75.11
N LYS A 603 -53.75 9.11 -75.04
CA LYS A 603 -52.64 9.95 -75.55
C LYS A 603 -52.79 11.47 -75.29
N LYS A 604 -53.60 11.88 -74.30
CA LYS A 604 -53.83 13.27 -73.90
C LYS A 604 -52.89 13.73 -72.82
N LYS A 605 -51.99 14.69 -73.07
CA LYS A 605 -50.96 15.17 -72.09
C LYS A 605 -51.56 15.99 -70.93
N ARG A 606 -52.63 16.80 -71.16
CA ARG A 606 -53.20 17.66 -70.12
C ARG A 606 -53.81 16.88 -68.95
N PRO A 607 -54.57 15.79 -69.10
CA PRO A 607 -55.12 15.01 -68.01
C PRO A 607 -53.99 14.30 -67.20
N LEU A 608 -52.91 13.81 -67.83
CA LEU A 608 -51.78 13.20 -67.16
C LEU A 608 -51.10 14.20 -66.23
N VAL A 609 -50.74 15.39 -66.72
CA VAL A 609 -50.11 16.43 -65.92
C VAL A 609 -51.00 16.88 -64.77
N SER A 610 -52.29 17.03 -64.97
CA SER A 610 -53.25 17.39 -63.91
C SER A 610 -53.32 16.27 -62.81
N GLU A 611 -53.31 14.98 -63.18
CA GLU A 611 -53.42 13.89 -62.26
C GLU A 611 -52.12 13.68 -61.50
N LEU A 612 -50.97 13.85 -62.14
CA LEU A 612 -49.66 13.85 -61.48
C LEU A 612 -49.47 14.98 -60.46
N LEU A 613 -49.91 16.23 -60.84
CA LEU A 613 -49.91 17.36 -59.92
C LEU A 613 -50.82 17.10 -58.73
N ARG A 614 -51.98 16.50 -58.91
CA ARG A 614 -52.92 16.15 -57.86
C ARG A 614 -52.34 15.09 -56.91
N ILE A 615 -51.55 14.09 -57.41
CA ILE A 615 -50.83 13.12 -56.59
C ILE A 615 -49.76 13.80 -55.75
N VAL A 616 -49.01 14.75 -56.40
CA VAL A 616 -47.91 15.47 -55.67
C VAL A 616 -48.54 16.42 -54.62
N GLU A 617 -49.60 17.14 -54.90
CA GLU A 617 -50.29 18.02 -53.94
C GLU A 617 -50.90 17.21 -52.78
N THR A 618 -51.53 16.04 -53.08
CA THR A 618 -52.08 15.16 -52.06
C THR A 618 -50.99 14.57 -51.11
N GLU A 619 -49.86 14.24 -51.66
CA GLU A 619 -48.74 13.72 -50.80
C GLU A 619 -48.00 14.84 -50.09
N ASN A 620 -47.86 16.02 -50.62
CA ASN A 620 -47.33 17.20 -49.95
C ASN A 620 -48.23 17.72 -48.83
N SER A 621 -49.58 17.68 -48.99
CA SER A 621 -50.53 18.05 -47.93
C SER A 621 -50.44 17.08 -46.71
N LYS A 622 -50.09 15.82 -46.92
CA LYS A 622 -49.89 14.82 -45.86
C LYS A 622 -48.56 14.97 -45.10
N ARG A 623 -47.63 15.76 -45.65
CA ARG A 623 -46.36 16.03 -44.94
C ARG A 623 -46.60 17.06 -43.82
N LYS A 624 -46.67 16.60 -42.55
CA LYS A 624 -46.66 17.51 -41.39
C LYS A 624 -45.39 18.36 -41.41
N LYS A 625 -45.53 19.69 -41.51
CA LYS A 625 -44.42 20.64 -41.40
C LYS A 625 -43.83 20.53 -39.99
N LYS A 626 -42.64 19.97 -39.86
CA LYS A 626 -41.89 19.96 -38.58
C LYS A 626 -41.52 21.40 -38.24
N THR A 627 -41.80 21.83 -37.00
CA THR A 627 -41.38 23.15 -36.52
C THR A 627 -39.83 23.18 -36.41
N ALA A 628 -39.23 24.37 -36.58
CA ALA A 628 -37.76 24.55 -36.54
C ALA A 628 -37.13 24.02 -35.22
N LYS A 629 -37.91 24.03 -34.11
CA LYS A 629 -37.53 23.50 -32.81
C LYS A 629 -37.42 21.96 -32.80
N GLN A 630 -38.33 21.28 -33.51
CA GLN A 630 -38.30 19.82 -33.66
C GLN A 630 -37.19 19.34 -34.60
N ALA A 631 -36.89 20.08 -35.68
CA ALA A 631 -35.80 19.76 -36.58
C ALA A 631 -34.41 19.93 -35.90
N LYS A 632 -34.27 20.88 -34.96
CA LYS A 632 -33.04 21.09 -34.18
C LYS A 632 -32.86 20.02 -33.10
N ALA A 633 -33.96 19.57 -32.46
CA ALA A 633 -33.96 18.48 -31.50
C ALA A 633 -33.61 17.11 -32.15
N ASP A 634 -34.13 16.85 -33.36
CA ASP A 634 -33.83 15.63 -34.13
C ASP A 634 -32.37 15.60 -34.62
N ARG A 635 -31.78 16.77 -34.96
CA ARG A 635 -30.37 16.89 -35.30
C ARG A 635 -29.47 16.64 -34.09
N SER A 636 -29.79 17.21 -32.92
CA SER A 636 -29.00 16.99 -31.70
C SER A 636 -29.07 15.55 -31.23
N LYS A 637 -30.22 14.89 -31.27
CA LYS A 637 -30.37 13.46 -30.99
C LYS A 637 -29.57 12.58 -31.94
N LYS A 638 -29.54 12.87 -33.25
CA LYS A 638 -28.71 12.11 -34.20
C LYS A 638 -27.21 12.25 -33.93
N VAL A 639 -26.75 13.44 -33.55
CA VAL A 639 -25.34 13.67 -33.20
C VAL A 639 -24.94 12.94 -31.89
N GLN A 640 -25.83 12.96 -30.87
CA GLN A 640 -25.60 12.23 -29.63
C GLN A 640 -25.53 10.71 -29.84
N VAL A 641 -26.50 10.16 -30.61
CA VAL A 641 -26.51 8.72 -30.93
C VAL A 641 -25.24 8.32 -31.73
N ALA A 642 -24.80 9.17 -32.67
CA ALA A 642 -23.58 8.91 -33.43
C ALA A 642 -22.32 8.94 -32.54
N GLN A 643 -22.28 9.83 -31.58
CA GLN A 643 -21.16 9.89 -30.58
C GLN A 643 -21.15 8.70 -29.60
N GLU A 644 -22.35 8.25 -29.16
CA GLU A 644 -22.49 7.07 -28.33
C GLU A 644 -22.07 5.80 -29.06
N VAL A 645 -22.52 5.64 -30.31
CA VAL A 645 -22.10 4.50 -31.16
C VAL A 645 -20.61 4.50 -31.41
N GLN A 646 -19.96 5.67 -31.62
CA GLN A 646 -18.51 5.74 -31.76
C GLN A 646 -17.77 5.38 -30.46
N LYS A 647 -18.29 5.76 -29.29
CA LYS A 647 -17.73 5.36 -28.00
C LYS A 647 -17.84 3.84 -27.78
N GLU A 648 -19.02 3.25 -28.04
CA GLU A 648 -19.21 1.81 -27.92
C GLU A 648 -18.34 1.00 -28.87
N VAL A 649 -18.19 1.46 -30.11
CA VAL A 649 -17.30 0.81 -31.11
C VAL A 649 -15.83 0.87 -30.70
N LYS A 650 -15.38 1.97 -30.05
CA LYS A 650 -14.02 2.05 -29.49
C LYS A 650 -13.82 1.04 -28.36
N VAL A 651 -14.76 0.97 -27.40
CA VAL A 651 -14.70 0.04 -26.27
C VAL A 651 -14.71 -1.44 -26.74
N ILE A 652 -15.52 -1.75 -27.75
CA ILE A 652 -15.59 -3.11 -28.32
C ILE A 652 -14.26 -3.46 -29.04
N ARG A 653 -13.67 -2.50 -29.76
CA ARG A 653 -12.37 -2.69 -30.41
C ARG A 653 -11.23 -2.88 -29.42
N GLU A 654 -11.23 -2.17 -28.30
CA GLU A 654 -10.26 -2.34 -27.23
C GLU A 654 -10.41 -3.68 -26.50
N LYS A 655 -11.65 -4.08 -26.18
CA LYS A 655 -11.94 -5.40 -25.59
C LYS A 655 -11.47 -6.54 -26.51
N LYS A 656 -11.77 -6.48 -27.80
CA LYS A 656 -11.29 -7.46 -28.78
C LYS A 656 -9.76 -7.49 -28.91
N LYS A 657 -9.07 -6.34 -28.79
CA LYS A 657 -7.62 -6.28 -28.75
C LYS A 657 -7.02 -6.94 -27.50
N VAL A 658 -7.65 -6.73 -26.35
CA VAL A 658 -7.24 -7.34 -25.06
C VAL A 658 -7.51 -8.85 -25.07
N GLU A 659 -8.65 -9.30 -25.59
CA GLU A 659 -8.95 -10.73 -25.73
C GLU A 659 -8.00 -11.44 -26.70
N LYS A 660 -7.69 -10.83 -27.84
CA LYS A 660 -6.67 -11.35 -28.75
C LYS A 660 -5.28 -11.44 -28.10
N LYS A 661 -4.87 -10.43 -27.33
CA LYS A 661 -3.61 -10.48 -26.59
C LYS A 661 -3.62 -11.57 -25.51
N LYS A 662 -4.73 -11.76 -24.78
CA LYS A 662 -4.88 -12.83 -23.78
C LYS A 662 -4.90 -14.23 -24.43
N ALA A 663 -5.51 -14.37 -25.60
CA ALA A 663 -5.50 -15.62 -26.35
C ALA A 663 -4.09 -16.01 -26.84
N ILE A 664 -3.34 -15.04 -27.36
CA ILE A 664 -1.94 -15.24 -27.80
C ILE A 664 -1.01 -15.60 -26.64
N ILE A 665 -1.24 -15.01 -25.45
CA ILE A 665 -0.47 -15.34 -24.23
C ILE A 665 -0.84 -16.73 -23.69
N LYS A 666 -2.12 -17.11 -23.77
CA LYS A 666 -2.56 -18.46 -23.40
C LYS A 666 -2.04 -19.55 -24.34
N GLU A 667 -1.91 -19.24 -25.61
CA GLU A 667 -1.34 -20.16 -26.60
C GLU A 667 0.19 -20.34 -26.44
N LYS A 668 0.91 -19.28 -26.05
CA LYS A 668 2.36 -19.35 -25.77
C LYS A 668 2.70 -20.11 -24.47
N ASN A 669 1.79 -20.20 -23.51
CA ASN A 669 2.02 -20.83 -22.21
C ASN A 669 1.48 -22.25 -22.09
N LYS A 670 1.02 -22.90 -23.18
CA LYS A 670 0.70 -24.32 -23.16
C LYS A 670 1.99 -25.14 -23.05
N PRO A 671 2.13 -26.05 -22.07
CA PRO A 671 3.29 -26.93 -22.00
C PRO A 671 3.34 -27.75 -23.27
N ARG A 672 4.48 -27.74 -23.97
CA ARG A 672 4.68 -28.55 -25.18
C ARG A 672 4.64 -30.02 -24.82
N PRO A 673 3.84 -30.84 -25.51
CA PRO A 673 3.79 -32.28 -25.24
C PRO A 673 5.17 -32.91 -25.49
N VAL A 674 5.63 -33.70 -24.52
CA VAL A 674 6.83 -34.54 -24.70
C VAL A 674 6.41 -35.79 -25.46
N PHE A 675 6.95 -35.96 -26.65
CA PHE A 675 6.67 -37.12 -27.51
C PHE A 675 7.52 -38.34 -27.13
N LYS A 676 6.96 -39.53 -27.28
CA LYS A 676 7.64 -40.82 -27.08
C LYS A 676 7.60 -41.67 -28.34
N LEU A 677 8.50 -42.65 -28.41
CA LEU A 677 8.50 -43.63 -29.49
C LEU A 677 7.18 -44.42 -29.51
N GLY A 678 6.54 -44.44 -30.69
CA GLY A 678 5.26 -45.11 -30.91
C GLY A 678 4.03 -44.22 -30.69
N ASP A 679 4.19 -42.97 -30.30
CA ASP A 679 3.06 -41.99 -30.20
C ASP A 679 2.51 -41.71 -31.61
N ARG A 680 1.18 -41.63 -31.72
CA ARG A 680 0.52 -41.25 -32.99
C ARG A 680 0.46 -39.72 -33.08
N VAL A 681 1.03 -39.23 -34.14
CA VAL A 681 1.21 -37.77 -34.35
C VAL A 681 0.71 -37.34 -35.73
N ARG A 682 0.35 -36.08 -35.83
CA ARG A 682 -0.09 -35.44 -37.06
C ARG A 682 0.73 -34.17 -37.27
N MET A 683 1.05 -33.85 -38.53
CA MET A 683 1.63 -32.52 -38.84
C MET A 683 0.58 -31.43 -38.70
N HIS A 684 0.99 -30.25 -38.26
CA HIS A 684 0.08 -29.08 -38.15
C HIS A 684 -0.60 -28.74 -39.49
N ASP A 685 0.06 -28.96 -40.61
CA ASP A 685 -0.46 -28.66 -41.93
C ASP A 685 -0.97 -29.91 -42.70
N GLY A 686 -1.07 -31.08 -42.03
CA GLY A 686 -1.44 -32.35 -42.68
C GLY A 686 -2.62 -33.04 -42.00
N LYS A 687 -3.44 -33.78 -42.79
CA LYS A 687 -4.55 -34.58 -42.25
C LYS A 687 -4.14 -36.04 -41.92
N ALA A 688 -2.98 -36.49 -42.37
CA ALA A 688 -2.51 -37.85 -42.15
C ALA A 688 -1.92 -38.05 -40.75
N VAL A 689 -2.27 -39.15 -40.08
CA VAL A 689 -1.76 -39.51 -38.75
C VAL A 689 -0.74 -40.64 -38.93
N GLY A 690 0.46 -40.47 -38.42
CA GLY A 690 1.53 -41.46 -38.43
C GLY A 690 2.06 -41.76 -37.03
N SER A 691 2.82 -42.86 -36.88
CA SER A 691 3.48 -43.24 -35.61
C SER A 691 4.95 -42.79 -35.59
N ILE A 692 5.47 -42.38 -34.46
CA ILE A 692 6.88 -42.00 -34.29
C ILE A 692 7.73 -43.28 -34.16
N ASP A 693 8.56 -43.55 -35.17
CA ASP A 693 9.47 -44.69 -35.18
C ASP A 693 10.84 -44.37 -34.59
N LYS A 694 11.32 -43.12 -34.72
CA LYS A 694 12.62 -42.67 -34.20
C LYS A 694 12.57 -41.20 -33.76
N LEU A 695 13.28 -40.85 -32.68
CA LEU A 695 13.34 -39.51 -32.14
C LEU A 695 14.79 -39.14 -31.82
N GLU A 696 15.41 -38.26 -32.60
CA GLU A 696 16.82 -37.85 -32.43
C GLU A 696 16.97 -36.33 -32.56
N LYS A 697 17.64 -35.70 -31.58
CA LYS A 697 18.06 -34.28 -31.57
C LYS A 697 17.00 -33.28 -32.07
N GLY A 698 15.72 -33.43 -31.61
CA GLY A 698 14.62 -32.50 -31.96
C GLY A 698 13.96 -32.77 -33.33
N LYS A 699 14.26 -33.89 -33.99
CA LYS A 699 13.55 -34.42 -35.16
C LYS A 699 12.93 -35.76 -34.87
N ALA A 700 11.73 -35.99 -35.39
CA ALA A 700 11.01 -37.25 -35.28
C ALA A 700 10.86 -37.87 -36.67
N THR A 701 11.17 -39.17 -36.85
CA THR A 701 10.81 -39.93 -38.01
C THR A 701 9.41 -40.48 -37.81
N VAL A 702 8.47 -39.98 -38.58
CA VAL A 702 7.05 -40.36 -38.51
C VAL A 702 6.72 -41.28 -39.66
N ASN A 703 6.15 -42.43 -39.35
CA ASN A 703 5.74 -43.46 -40.28
C ASN A 703 4.22 -43.38 -40.55
N TYR A 704 3.86 -43.13 -41.79
CA TYR A 704 2.49 -42.99 -42.25
C TYR A 704 1.95 -44.29 -42.91
N GLY A 705 2.68 -45.41 -42.77
CA GLY A 705 2.31 -46.70 -43.31
C GLY A 705 2.86 -46.96 -44.73
N MET A 706 2.75 -46.02 -45.66
CA MET A 706 3.30 -46.12 -47.03
C MET A 706 4.64 -45.42 -47.19
N PHE A 707 4.97 -44.49 -46.30
CA PHE A 707 6.25 -43.75 -46.37
C PHE A 707 6.63 -43.21 -44.98
N THR A 708 7.89 -43.00 -44.78
CA THR A 708 8.45 -42.39 -43.57
C THR A 708 8.98 -41.00 -43.86
N THR A 709 8.73 -40.02 -42.97
CA THR A 709 9.19 -38.65 -43.14
C THR A 709 9.88 -38.15 -41.87
N ASN A 710 11.00 -37.42 -42.04
CA ASN A 710 11.69 -36.77 -40.96
C ASN A 710 11.15 -35.34 -40.74
N VAL A 711 10.52 -35.10 -39.60
CA VAL A 711 9.84 -33.83 -39.29
C VAL A 711 10.40 -33.26 -37.99
N SER A 712 10.49 -31.95 -37.91
CA SER A 712 10.85 -31.29 -36.67
C SER A 712 9.75 -31.51 -35.62
N VAL A 713 10.13 -31.86 -34.39
CA VAL A 713 9.23 -32.09 -33.27
C VAL A 713 8.26 -30.91 -33.00
N GLY A 714 8.66 -29.67 -33.34
CA GLY A 714 7.81 -28.47 -33.21
C GLY A 714 6.68 -28.38 -34.25
N GLN A 715 6.65 -29.23 -35.28
CA GLN A 715 5.62 -29.26 -36.33
C GLN A 715 4.62 -30.39 -36.14
N LEU A 716 4.74 -31.15 -35.05
CA LEU A 716 3.90 -32.30 -34.73
C LEU A 716 2.89 -32.00 -33.64
N GLU A 717 1.67 -32.48 -33.81
CA GLU A 717 0.60 -32.50 -32.87
C GLU A 717 0.34 -33.93 -32.39
N LEU A 718 0.24 -34.13 -31.06
CA LEU A 718 -0.05 -35.44 -30.49
C LEU A 718 -1.52 -35.77 -30.69
N VAL A 719 -1.80 -36.86 -31.38
CA VAL A 719 -3.17 -37.38 -31.62
C VAL A 719 -3.52 -38.43 -30.57
N GLU A 720 -2.63 -39.39 -30.32
CA GLU A 720 -2.87 -40.48 -29.37
C GLU A 720 -1.55 -40.99 -28.78
N ARG A 721 -1.52 -41.26 -27.50
CA ARG A 721 -0.34 -41.87 -26.85
C ARG A 721 -0.39 -43.40 -26.96
N LYS A 722 0.71 -44.00 -27.21
CA LYS A 722 0.86 -45.46 -27.12
C LYS A 722 0.72 -45.84 -25.62
N LYS A 723 -0.29 -46.67 -25.32
CA LYS A 723 -0.52 -47.22 -23.95
C LYS A 723 0.63 -48.10 -23.50
#